data_c6d1aaf83a9430ffc4fe2e4751c1e629
#
_entry.id   c6d1aaf83a9430ffc4fe2e4751c1e629
#
_cell.length_a   1.000
_cell.length_b   1.000
_cell.length_c   1.000
_cell.angle_alpha   90.00
_cell.angle_beta   90.00
_cell.angle_gamma   90.00
#
_symmetry.space_group_name_H-M   'P 1'
#
loop_
_entity.id
_entity.type
_entity.pdbx_description
1 polymer ?
#
loop_
_entity_poly.entity_id
_entity_poly.type
_entity_poly.pdbx_seq_one_letter_code
_entity_poly.pdbx_strand_id
1 'polypeptide(L)'
;MSEVSEFGSVPLSSPDMRANLWEQLQVSAPEVFADGKLNVEALQNLLGDENLAGGGAEKFGLTWPGKREAQRVAQLPTSAAIHPQISDSVDWGSTRNVFIEGENLETLKALRTAYRGKVKMVYIDPPYNTGKDFVYSDRFAQTVREHEFETGARDAEGALKAGTAFEMNTSNSGAYHSNWLSMMYPRLVLARELLTEDGLIFISIDDYEVDNLRAICNEIFGQHNSLNENPVSFIWPRSGATAGMVRTGHEYILVYAKNRSSLKQFKVFSSENDFIEDRAIKKISRSNPESSLTLKAGMRFEGNNAEFTGTIGTNETMTIDGVMRFENGRLTEDVTVSAGWAMKSQIQQWMQGEDTFDTKGQRVVEFFFNKKGLLRYRKERSVFSPSTILESNIVGTTKSASNEIAEILGYKNPFSYPKPTALIQYLMSFCTSGEDIILDFFAGSGTIAQAVVQQNIVDQQNRRYIAVQLREDLDQASEAFSQGDRTIPDVVRHRLRNLPSYVHEKYAEQIAQRSEDNPLDTGFRAFTLGDSCFKSWKVDSSIHVEQLDRLFEDLGESIKPGTDPYDILFELLLKSGCPLNVELTPFSFGYTKFFAVESGALAFTHLPTEDPATIPSLEDWEKAINKFHEIYGYEPVQLIMIEDALSNKNNYVNVDSLKLNLVQLAKQHGINREDVLFA
;
A
#
# COMPACT_ATOMS: atom_id res chain seq x y z
N MET A 1 30.55 -29.50 6.25
CA MET A 1 29.39 -30.31 5.95
C MET A 1 28.29 -29.77 6.84
N SER A 2 27.45 -28.89 6.34
CA SER A 2 26.24 -28.45 7.04
C SER A 2 25.28 -29.64 7.01
N GLU A 3 24.95 -30.19 8.16
CA GLU A 3 23.78 -31.06 8.29
C GLU A 3 22.58 -30.27 7.79
N VAL A 4 22.03 -30.71 6.68
CA VAL A 4 20.72 -30.25 6.20
C VAL A 4 19.75 -30.67 7.29
N SER A 5 19.10 -29.70 7.96
CA SER A 5 18.06 -30.00 8.94
C SER A 5 17.04 -30.91 8.29
N GLU A 6 16.80 -32.10 8.87
CA GLU A 6 15.88 -33.09 8.31
C GLU A 6 14.43 -32.60 8.24
N PHE A 7 14.11 -31.45 8.84
CA PHE A 7 12.77 -30.89 8.97
C PHE A 7 12.72 -29.46 8.47
N GLY A 8 11.56 -28.99 8.06
CA GLY A 8 11.31 -27.58 7.75
C GLY A 8 11.49 -26.72 9.02
N SER A 9 12.10 -25.56 8.89
CA SER A 9 12.28 -24.62 10.00
C SER A 9 11.73 -23.24 9.62
N VAL A 10 11.13 -22.55 10.58
CA VAL A 10 10.74 -21.15 10.42
C VAL A 10 12.01 -20.31 10.44
N PRO A 11 12.28 -19.50 9.40
CA PRO A 11 13.44 -18.61 9.42
C PRO A 11 13.29 -17.59 10.56
N LEU A 12 14.29 -17.47 11.42
CA LEU A 12 14.29 -16.49 12.51
C LEU A 12 14.62 -15.06 12.06
N SER A 13 14.90 -14.87 10.76
CA SER A 13 15.12 -13.57 10.13
C SER A 13 14.40 -13.50 8.80
N SER A 14 14.16 -12.29 8.30
CA SER A 14 13.67 -12.10 6.93
C SER A 14 14.69 -12.65 5.91
N PRO A 15 14.28 -12.94 4.65
CA PRO A 15 15.19 -13.53 3.65
C PRO A 15 16.46 -12.71 3.42
N ASP A 16 17.61 -13.34 3.47
CA ASP A 16 18.89 -12.77 3.00
C ASP A 16 18.95 -12.84 1.48
N MET A 17 18.67 -11.74 0.82
CA MET A 17 18.60 -11.69 -0.64
C MET A 17 19.97 -11.83 -1.31
N ARG A 18 21.06 -11.56 -0.60
CA ARG A 18 22.41 -11.82 -1.12
C ARG A 18 22.72 -13.30 -1.14
N ALA A 19 22.40 -14.01 -0.05
CA ALA A 19 22.51 -15.46 0.01
C ALA A 19 21.66 -16.12 -1.07
N ASN A 20 20.39 -15.71 -1.17
CA ASN A 20 19.47 -16.24 -2.18
C ASN A 20 19.97 -15.99 -3.61
N LEU A 21 20.46 -14.80 -3.93
CA LEU A 21 21.04 -14.51 -5.24
C LEU A 21 22.29 -15.33 -5.50
N TRP A 22 23.13 -15.52 -4.49
CA TRP A 22 24.31 -16.34 -4.57
C TRP A 22 24.00 -17.79 -4.88
N GLU A 23 23.03 -18.38 -4.17
CA GLU A 23 22.52 -19.73 -4.43
C GLU A 23 21.89 -19.87 -5.81
N GLN A 24 21.06 -18.89 -6.22
CA GLN A 24 20.49 -18.88 -7.58
C GLN A 24 21.56 -18.83 -8.66
N LEU A 25 22.63 -18.05 -8.49
CA LEU A 25 23.75 -18.02 -9.42
C LEU A 25 24.51 -19.36 -9.42
N GLN A 26 24.73 -19.98 -8.26
CA GLN A 26 25.37 -21.30 -8.19
C GLN A 26 24.56 -22.39 -8.90
N VAL A 27 23.24 -22.34 -8.83
CA VAL A 27 22.37 -23.29 -9.51
C VAL A 27 22.26 -22.99 -11.01
N SER A 28 22.16 -21.70 -11.40
CA SER A 28 21.91 -21.31 -12.79
C SER A 28 23.17 -21.24 -13.64
N ALA A 29 24.33 -21.00 -13.03
CA ALA A 29 25.60 -20.85 -13.72
C ALA A 29 26.75 -21.40 -12.85
N PRO A 30 26.78 -22.71 -12.54
CA PRO A 30 27.81 -23.30 -11.68
C PRO A 30 29.23 -23.16 -12.26
N GLU A 31 29.37 -23.06 -13.57
CA GLU A 31 30.63 -22.88 -14.30
C GLU A 31 31.35 -21.58 -14.03
N VAL A 32 30.64 -20.56 -13.50
CA VAL A 32 31.27 -19.28 -13.14
C VAL A 32 31.85 -19.27 -11.72
N PHE A 33 31.82 -20.40 -11.03
CA PHE A 33 32.38 -20.55 -9.68
C PHE A 33 33.66 -21.36 -9.68
N ALA A 34 34.70 -20.87 -8.99
CA ALA A 34 35.94 -21.57 -8.74
C ALA A 34 36.23 -21.52 -7.23
N ASP A 35 36.49 -22.68 -6.60
CA ASP A 35 36.78 -22.82 -5.17
C ASP A 35 35.76 -22.11 -4.26
N GLY A 36 34.46 -22.20 -4.63
CA GLY A 36 33.33 -21.58 -3.90
C GLY A 36 33.28 -20.04 -4.02
N LYS A 37 34.05 -19.45 -4.96
CA LYS A 37 34.05 -18.00 -5.24
C LYS A 37 33.57 -17.72 -6.67
N LEU A 38 32.83 -16.64 -6.84
CA LEU A 38 32.39 -16.19 -8.17
C LEU A 38 33.57 -15.66 -8.97
N ASN A 39 33.80 -16.25 -10.14
CA ASN A 39 34.72 -15.75 -11.16
C ASN A 39 33.99 -14.73 -12.04
N VAL A 40 34.26 -13.43 -11.83
CA VAL A 40 33.58 -12.34 -12.55
C VAL A 40 33.90 -12.38 -14.04
N GLU A 41 35.13 -12.75 -14.44
CA GLU A 41 35.52 -12.87 -15.85
C GLU A 41 34.78 -14.01 -16.56
N ALA A 42 34.62 -15.15 -15.89
CA ALA A 42 33.84 -16.26 -16.42
C ALA A 42 32.34 -15.88 -16.58
N LEU A 43 31.78 -15.15 -15.60
CA LEU A 43 30.43 -14.63 -15.70
C LEU A 43 30.27 -13.62 -16.85
N GLN A 44 31.26 -12.75 -17.04
CA GLN A 44 31.29 -11.81 -18.16
C GLN A 44 31.30 -12.53 -19.50
N ASN A 45 32.16 -13.52 -19.65
CA ASN A 45 32.23 -14.33 -20.88
C ASN A 45 30.93 -15.09 -21.15
N LEU A 46 30.25 -15.56 -20.10
CA LEU A 46 28.95 -16.26 -20.23
C LEU A 46 27.81 -15.33 -20.70
N LEU A 47 27.81 -14.09 -20.21
CA LEU A 47 26.75 -13.11 -20.54
C LEU A 47 26.96 -12.44 -21.92
N GLY A 48 28.19 -12.47 -22.47
CA GLY A 48 28.56 -11.75 -23.71
C GLY A 48 28.77 -10.25 -23.51
N ASP A 49 29.69 -9.69 -24.30
CA ASP A 49 30.09 -8.27 -24.17
C ASP A 49 28.93 -7.29 -24.45
N GLU A 50 27.98 -7.68 -25.29
CA GLU A 50 26.79 -6.89 -25.63
C GLU A 50 25.83 -6.69 -24.43
N ASN A 51 25.91 -7.56 -23.42
CA ASN A 51 25.07 -7.50 -22.23
C ASN A 51 25.77 -6.86 -21.04
N LEU A 52 27.03 -6.41 -21.20
CA LEU A 52 27.80 -5.83 -20.14
C LEU A 52 27.88 -4.31 -20.27
N ALA A 53 27.55 -3.60 -19.20
CA ALA A 53 27.92 -2.19 -19.10
C ALA A 53 29.44 -2.09 -18.92
N GLY A 54 30.11 -1.36 -19.79
CA GLY A 54 31.58 -1.26 -19.83
C GLY A 54 32.22 -1.02 -18.45
N GLY A 55 33.27 -1.78 -18.15
CA GLY A 55 33.96 -1.82 -16.86
C GLY A 55 34.83 -0.59 -16.52
N GLY A 56 34.43 0.63 -16.94
CA GLY A 56 35.13 1.87 -16.60
C GLY A 56 34.93 2.32 -15.15
N ALA A 57 35.86 3.14 -14.66
CA ALA A 57 35.75 3.76 -13.33
C ALA A 57 34.54 4.70 -13.21
N GLU A 58 33.97 5.17 -14.31
CA GLU A 58 32.79 6.01 -14.38
C GLU A 58 31.53 5.14 -14.43
N LYS A 59 30.63 5.36 -13.46
CA LYS A 59 29.33 4.68 -13.41
C LYS A 59 28.27 5.56 -14.02
N PHE A 60 27.47 5.00 -14.92
CA PHE A 60 26.29 5.67 -15.42
C PHE A 60 25.23 5.81 -14.30
N GLY A 61 24.58 6.98 -14.26
CA GLY A 61 23.51 7.28 -13.31
C GLY A 61 23.97 8.11 -12.11
N LEU A 62 23.04 8.37 -11.18
CA LEU A 62 23.28 9.16 -9.99
C LEU A 62 24.21 8.42 -9.02
N THR A 63 25.26 9.09 -8.58
CA THR A 63 26.22 8.58 -7.58
C THR A 63 26.32 9.56 -6.40
N TRP A 64 26.42 9.01 -5.19
CA TRP A 64 26.63 9.80 -3.97
C TRP A 64 27.44 8.99 -2.95
N PRO A 65 28.12 9.66 -1.98
CA PRO A 65 28.75 9.00 -0.85
C PRO A 65 27.72 8.21 -0.04
N GLY A 66 27.95 6.90 0.15
CA GLY A 66 27.03 6.00 0.86
C GLY A 66 26.11 5.15 -0.03
N LYS A 67 26.09 5.35 -1.37
CA LYS A 67 25.20 4.57 -2.27
C LYS A 67 25.37 3.06 -2.14
N ARG A 68 26.63 2.56 -2.10
CA ARG A 68 26.91 1.13 -1.98
C ARG A 68 26.37 0.55 -0.68
N GLU A 69 26.48 1.32 0.41
CA GLU A 69 25.95 0.92 1.70
C GLU A 69 24.42 0.89 1.67
N ALA A 70 23.77 1.91 1.12
CA ALA A 70 22.30 1.94 0.94
C ALA A 70 21.80 0.73 0.11
N GLN A 71 22.52 0.34 -0.95
CA GLN A 71 22.22 -0.87 -1.72
C GLN A 71 22.39 -2.14 -0.88
N ARG A 72 23.46 -2.23 -0.08
CA ARG A 72 23.72 -3.38 0.79
C ARG A 72 22.64 -3.52 1.85
N VAL A 73 22.25 -2.43 2.49
CA VAL A 73 21.27 -2.38 3.56
C VAL A 73 19.91 -2.87 3.12
N ALA A 74 19.48 -2.56 1.89
CA ALA A 74 18.21 -3.06 1.33
C ALA A 74 18.15 -4.61 1.25
N GLN A 75 19.31 -5.26 1.16
CA GLN A 75 19.44 -6.71 1.01
C GLN A 75 19.65 -7.45 2.33
N LEU A 76 20.11 -6.75 3.38
CA LEU A 76 20.35 -7.35 4.68
C LEU A 76 19.03 -7.83 5.31
N PRO A 77 19.02 -9.03 5.89
CA PRO A 77 17.89 -9.52 6.66
C PRO A 77 17.70 -8.72 7.95
N THR A 78 16.50 -8.80 8.51
CA THR A 78 16.21 -8.34 9.87
C THR A 78 15.77 -9.50 10.73
N SER A 79 16.14 -9.46 12.01
CA SER A 79 15.60 -10.33 13.05
C SER A 79 14.45 -9.67 13.79
N ALA A 80 14.13 -8.40 13.53
CA ALA A 80 13.05 -7.69 14.18
C ALA A 80 11.70 -8.41 13.98
N ALA A 81 10.86 -8.33 15.00
CA ALA A 81 9.52 -8.92 15.03
C ALA A 81 8.45 -7.84 15.14
N ILE A 82 7.23 -8.17 14.73
CA ILE A 82 6.07 -7.28 14.80
C ILE A 82 5.12 -7.85 15.86
N HIS A 83 5.00 -7.14 16.99
CA HIS A 83 4.26 -7.55 18.18
C HIS A 83 2.84 -6.97 18.18
N PRO A 84 1.79 -7.78 18.38
CA PRO A 84 0.42 -7.33 18.41
C PRO A 84 0.13 -6.46 19.65
N GLN A 85 -0.61 -5.37 19.45
CA GLN A 85 -1.09 -4.49 20.51
C GLN A 85 -2.62 -4.57 20.57
N ILE A 86 -3.13 -5.69 21.09
CA ILE A 86 -4.57 -6.02 21.04
C ILE A 86 -5.41 -4.96 21.74
N SER A 87 -4.95 -4.46 22.90
CA SER A 87 -5.62 -3.42 23.69
C SER A 87 -5.71 -2.08 22.97
N ASP A 88 -4.80 -1.81 22.05
CA ASP A 88 -4.72 -0.58 21.26
C ASP A 88 -5.51 -0.64 19.96
N SER A 89 -6.00 -1.82 19.60
CA SER A 89 -6.71 -2.10 18.39
C SER A 89 -8.21 -1.80 18.50
N VAL A 90 -8.88 -1.70 17.35
CA VAL A 90 -10.34 -1.62 17.24
C VAL A 90 -10.80 -2.78 16.36
N ASP A 91 -11.80 -3.53 16.83
CA ASP A 91 -12.36 -4.69 16.13
C ASP A 91 -11.30 -5.74 15.70
N TRP A 92 -10.36 -6.03 16.59
CA TRP A 92 -9.22 -6.92 16.33
C TRP A 92 -9.58 -8.22 15.61
N GLY A 93 -10.69 -8.86 15.97
CA GLY A 93 -11.08 -10.17 15.43
C GLY A 93 -11.55 -10.12 13.98
N SER A 94 -12.15 -9.01 13.55
CA SER A 94 -12.81 -8.88 12.25
C SER A 94 -12.09 -7.96 11.27
N THR A 95 -11.34 -6.96 11.78
CA THR A 95 -10.66 -5.99 10.91
C THR A 95 -9.49 -6.61 10.14
N ARG A 96 -9.31 -6.09 8.92
CA ARG A 96 -8.22 -6.46 8.00
C ARG A 96 -7.22 -5.31 7.80
N ASN A 97 -7.41 -4.18 8.48
CA ASN A 97 -6.54 -3.02 8.43
C ASN A 97 -5.42 -3.11 9.47
N VAL A 98 -4.24 -2.59 9.15
CA VAL A 98 -3.04 -2.73 9.99
C VAL A 98 -2.39 -1.37 10.23
N PHE A 99 -2.07 -1.07 11.48
CA PHE A 99 -1.22 0.05 11.88
C PHE A 99 0.00 -0.48 12.65
N ILE A 100 1.20 -0.08 12.24
CA ILE A 100 2.46 -0.53 12.83
C ILE A 100 3.23 0.69 13.34
N GLU A 101 3.50 0.73 14.64
CA GLU A 101 4.46 1.67 15.23
C GLU A 101 5.86 1.08 15.13
N GLY A 102 6.75 1.72 14.38
CA GLY A 102 8.12 1.25 14.24
C GLY A 102 8.92 1.96 13.17
N GLU A 103 10.21 1.69 13.16
CA GLU A 103 11.10 2.17 12.11
C GLU A 103 10.74 1.49 10.78
N ASN A 104 10.54 2.29 9.74
CA ASN A 104 9.93 1.82 8.50
C ASN A 104 10.81 0.89 7.66
N LEU A 105 12.14 1.06 7.67
CA LEU A 105 13.04 0.17 6.92
C LEU A 105 13.03 -1.26 7.48
N GLU A 106 13.16 -1.40 8.81
CA GLU A 106 13.12 -2.70 9.47
C GLU A 106 11.71 -3.31 9.39
N THR A 107 10.67 -2.48 9.47
CA THR A 107 9.28 -2.92 9.26
C THR A 107 9.08 -3.47 7.84
N LEU A 108 9.55 -2.76 6.80
CA LEU A 108 9.46 -3.23 5.42
C LEU A 108 10.21 -4.55 5.19
N LYS A 109 11.38 -4.73 5.83
CA LYS A 109 12.12 -6.00 5.80
C LYS A 109 11.35 -7.13 6.48
N ALA A 110 10.72 -6.86 7.63
CA ALA A 110 9.90 -7.84 8.33
C ALA A 110 8.66 -8.25 7.52
N LEU A 111 8.02 -7.29 6.84
CA LEU A 111 6.86 -7.55 5.98
C LEU A 111 7.19 -8.31 4.69
N ARG A 112 8.45 -8.35 4.28
CA ARG A 112 8.91 -8.83 2.97
C ARG A 112 8.40 -10.22 2.62
N THR A 113 8.53 -11.20 3.53
CA THR A 113 8.13 -12.59 3.27
C THR A 113 6.63 -12.71 3.03
N ALA A 114 5.83 -12.08 3.87
CA ALA A 114 4.37 -12.21 3.85
C ALA A 114 3.68 -11.36 2.78
N TYR A 115 4.29 -10.22 2.40
CA TYR A 115 3.64 -9.24 1.52
C TYR A 115 4.32 -9.02 0.17
N ARG A 116 5.35 -9.78 -0.17
CA ARG A 116 6.01 -9.70 -1.48
C ARG A 116 5.03 -9.90 -2.61
N GLY A 117 4.92 -8.92 -3.51
CA GLY A 117 4.01 -8.98 -4.65
C GLY A 117 2.51 -8.90 -4.30
N LYS A 118 2.13 -8.42 -3.11
CA LYS A 118 0.72 -8.34 -2.67
C LYS A 118 0.18 -6.92 -2.52
N VAL A 119 1.03 -5.90 -2.46
CA VAL A 119 0.63 -4.50 -2.29
C VAL A 119 0.27 -3.91 -3.65
N LYS A 120 -0.94 -3.40 -3.79
CA LYS A 120 -1.42 -2.81 -5.04
C LYS A 120 -1.00 -1.35 -5.21
N MET A 121 -1.04 -0.60 -4.12
CA MET A 121 -0.68 0.81 -4.13
C MET A 121 0.22 1.12 -2.93
N VAL A 122 1.32 1.81 -3.19
CA VAL A 122 2.11 2.48 -2.16
C VAL A 122 1.91 3.98 -2.33
N TYR A 123 1.55 4.68 -1.25
CA TYR A 123 1.57 6.14 -1.18
C TYR A 123 2.47 6.55 -0.03
N ILE A 124 3.42 7.45 -0.28
CA ILE A 124 4.30 7.98 0.76
C ILE A 124 4.49 9.49 0.65
N ASP A 125 4.63 10.09 1.81
CA ASP A 125 4.96 11.51 2.01
C ASP A 125 6.24 11.61 2.84
N PRO A 126 7.43 11.35 2.24
CA PRO A 126 8.70 11.34 2.96
C PRO A 126 9.13 12.75 3.39
N PRO A 127 10.10 12.91 4.30
CA PRO A 127 10.71 14.19 4.59
C PRO A 127 11.23 14.86 3.32
N TYR A 128 10.92 16.15 3.11
CA TYR A 128 11.27 16.89 1.88
C TYR A 128 12.71 17.42 1.86
N ASN A 129 13.46 17.22 2.94
CA ASN A 129 14.82 17.69 3.09
C ASN A 129 14.94 19.23 3.00
N THR A 130 14.09 19.96 3.70
CA THR A 130 14.04 21.43 3.67
C THR A 130 15.11 22.10 4.56
N GLY A 131 16.01 21.30 5.17
CA GLY A 131 17.07 21.75 6.09
C GLY A 131 16.58 21.91 7.55
N LYS A 132 15.30 21.69 7.79
CA LYS A 132 14.69 21.61 9.12
C LYS A 132 14.12 20.21 9.39
N ASP A 133 14.07 19.39 8.36
CA ASP A 133 13.52 18.05 8.43
C ASP A 133 14.55 17.09 9.04
N PHE A 134 14.05 16.13 9.77
CA PHE A 134 14.86 15.04 10.29
C PHE A 134 15.01 13.98 9.20
N VAL A 135 16.25 13.53 9.00
CA VAL A 135 16.56 12.35 8.18
C VAL A 135 16.82 11.21 9.13
N TYR A 136 16.21 10.07 8.87
CA TYR A 136 16.41 8.86 9.68
C TYR A 136 17.89 8.46 9.65
N SER A 137 18.49 8.24 10.81
CA SER A 137 19.89 7.83 10.93
C SER A 137 20.02 6.33 10.74
N ASP A 138 20.28 5.92 9.49
CA ASP A 138 20.43 4.50 9.12
C ASP A 138 21.90 4.07 9.28
N ARG A 139 22.45 4.02 10.50
CA ARG A 139 23.80 3.47 10.76
C ARG A 139 23.76 1.96 10.96
N PHE A 140 24.02 1.20 9.91
CA PHE A 140 23.62 -0.20 9.71
C PHE A 140 24.69 -1.27 10.02
N ALA A 141 25.73 -0.99 10.75
CA ALA A 141 26.75 -1.99 11.09
C ALA A 141 26.52 -2.69 12.44
N GLN A 142 25.56 -2.21 13.23
CA GLN A 142 25.31 -2.67 14.60
C GLN A 142 23.80 -2.97 14.75
N THR A 143 23.44 -3.86 15.69
CA THR A 143 22.05 -3.98 16.07
C THR A 143 21.55 -2.62 16.55
N VAL A 144 20.28 -2.29 16.30
CA VAL A 144 19.66 -1.04 16.78
C VAL A 144 20.03 -0.77 18.24
N ARG A 145 20.04 -1.81 19.07
CA ARG A 145 20.34 -1.76 20.50
C ARG A 145 21.81 -1.47 20.81
N GLU A 146 22.75 -2.03 20.03
CA GLU A 146 24.21 -1.75 20.19
C GLU A 146 24.53 -0.33 19.76
N HIS A 147 23.92 0.14 18.69
CA HIS A 147 24.06 1.51 18.21
C HIS A 147 23.46 2.53 19.19
N GLU A 148 22.28 2.27 19.73
CA GLU A 148 21.61 3.10 20.72
C GLU A 148 22.40 3.16 22.04
N PHE A 149 23.09 2.08 22.40
CA PHE A 149 23.95 2.02 23.57
C PHE A 149 25.28 2.78 23.37
N GLU A 150 25.95 2.59 22.22
CA GLU A 150 27.22 3.27 21.91
C GLU A 150 27.04 4.78 21.65
N THR A 151 25.93 5.20 21.08
CA THR A 151 25.61 6.61 20.85
C THR A 151 25.06 7.31 22.08
N GLY A 152 24.83 6.57 23.17
CA GLY A 152 24.20 7.09 24.39
C GLY A 152 22.75 7.50 24.17
N ALA A 153 22.10 6.92 23.17
CA ALA A 153 20.70 7.13 22.82
C ALA A 153 19.73 6.52 23.84
N ARG A 154 20.22 5.55 24.63
CA ARG A 154 19.47 5.00 25.77
C ARG A 154 20.06 5.53 27.09
N ASP A 155 19.17 5.69 28.07
CA ASP A 155 19.58 5.95 29.44
C ASP A 155 20.05 4.67 30.16
N ALA A 156 20.46 4.81 31.41
CA ALA A 156 20.93 3.68 32.23
C ALA A 156 19.84 2.63 32.49
N GLU A 157 18.59 2.99 32.35
CA GLU A 157 17.39 2.17 32.49
C GLU A 157 16.94 1.50 31.20
N GLY A 158 17.64 1.77 30.07
CA GLY A 158 17.40 1.17 28.76
C GLY A 158 16.28 1.84 27.94
N ALA A 159 15.77 3.00 28.36
CA ALA A 159 14.81 3.79 27.58
C ALA A 159 15.52 4.68 26.53
N LEU A 160 14.90 4.83 25.35
CA LEU A 160 15.40 5.75 24.30
C LEU A 160 15.30 7.20 24.77
N LYS A 161 16.40 7.94 24.70
CA LYS A 161 16.37 9.38 24.92
C LYS A 161 15.68 10.08 23.75
N ALA A 162 14.79 11.02 24.06
CA ALA A 162 14.11 11.82 23.05
C ALA A 162 15.10 12.50 22.09
N GLY A 163 14.90 12.35 20.79
CA GLY A 163 15.68 13.02 19.74
C GLY A 163 16.92 12.30 19.22
N THR A 164 17.24 11.08 19.66
CA THR A 164 18.45 10.37 19.25
C THR A 164 18.30 9.47 18.01
N ALA A 165 17.07 9.12 17.63
CA ALA A 165 16.80 8.39 16.39
C ALA A 165 16.91 9.27 15.11
N PHE A 166 17.12 10.58 15.27
CA PHE A 166 17.09 11.56 14.19
C PHE A 166 18.31 12.46 14.22
N GLU A 167 19.00 12.58 13.11
CA GLU A 167 19.96 13.65 12.88
C GLU A 167 19.32 14.74 12.02
N MET A 168 19.39 15.99 12.46
CA MET A 168 18.94 17.13 11.66
C MET A 168 19.87 17.28 10.44
N ASN A 169 19.34 17.08 9.25
CA ASN A 169 20.08 17.22 8.01
C ASN A 169 20.10 18.70 7.59
N THR A 170 21.09 19.45 8.05
CA THR A 170 21.19 20.88 7.77
C THR A 170 21.69 21.15 6.36
N SER A 171 21.15 22.16 5.68
CA SER A 171 21.54 22.57 4.32
C SER A 171 23.03 22.96 4.18
N ASN A 172 23.71 23.21 5.29
CA ASN A 172 25.15 23.50 5.33
C ASN A 172 26.00 22.24 5.42
N SER A 173 25.41 21.04 5.56
CA SER A 173 26.12 19.77 5.55
C SER A 173 26.57 19.41 4.14
N GLY A 174 27.83 19.05 3.94
CA GLY A 174 28.31 18.53 2.65
C GLY A 174 27.68 17.19 2.24
N ALA A 175 27.02 16.49 3.17
CA ALA A 175 26.30 15.24 2.96
C ALA A 175 24.78 15.41 2.81
N TYR A 176 24.28 16.65 2.72
CA TYR A 176 22.85 17.00 2.77
C TYR A 176 21.96 16.11 1.90
N HIS A 177 22.18 16.10 0.59
CA HIS A 177 21.43 15.25 -0.34
C HIS A 177 21.81 13.75 -0.21
N SER A 178 23.09 13.46 0.11
CA SER A 178 23.58 12.07 0.22
C SER A 178 22.92 11.30 1.37
N ASN A 179 22.71 11.96 2.51
CA ASN A 179 22.02 11.37 3.67
C ASN A 179 20.58 11.03 3.31
N TRP A 180 19.87 11.96 2.68
CA TRP A 180 18.51 11.76 2.25
C TRP A 180 18.36 10.63 1.21
N LEU A 181 19.24 10.63 0.21
CA LEU A 181 19.31 9.57 -0.80
C LEU A 181 19.58 8.20 -0.19
N SER A 182 20.51 8.13 0.76
CA SER A 182 20.85 6.88 1.46
C SER A 182 19.69 6.36 2.31
N MET A 183 18.91 7.25 2.92
CA MET A 183 17.68 6.90 3.63
C MET A 183 16.58 6.38 2.68
N MET A 184 16.34 7.06 1.56
CA MET A 184 15.22 6.73 0.66
C MET A 184 15.48 5.47 -0.17
N TYR A 185 16.72 5.27 -0.62
CA TYR A 185 17.05 4.19 -1.58
C TYR A 185 16.63 2.79 -1.10
N PRO A 186 17.02 2.31 0.10
CA PRO A 186 16.65 0.96 0.55
C PRO A 186 15.14 0.79 0.73
N ARG A 187 14.43 1.83 1.18
CA ARG A 187 12.98 1.82 1.37
C ARG A 187 12.24 1.68 0.05
N LEU A 188 12.69 2.38 -0.99
CA LEU A 188 12.12 2.28 -2.34
C LEU A 188 12.37 0.92 -2.99
N VAL A 189 13.55 0.32 -2.77
CA VAL A 189 13.85 -1.05 -3.23
C VAL A 189 12.87 -2.05 -2.61
N LEU A 190 12.67 -1.99 -1.28
CA LEU A 190 11.73 -2.87 -0.59
C LEU A 190 10.28 -2.60 -1.01
N ALA A 191 9.88 -1.33 -1.15
CA ALA A 191 8.54 -0.98 -1.62
C ALA A 191 8.25 -1.60 -3.00
N ARG A 192 9.23 -1.56 -3.94
CA ARG A 192 9.09 -2.20 -5.26
C ARG A 192 8.88 -3.71 -5.15
N GLU A 193 9.57 -4.38 -4.22
CA GLU A 193 9.40 -5.82 -4.03
C GLU A 193 8.01 -6.20 -3.49
N LEU A 194 7.44 -5.36 -2.62
CA LEU A 194 6.12 -5.58 -2.05
C LEU A 194 5.00 -5.37 -3.08
N LEU A 195 5.19 -4.51 -4.09
CA LEU A 195 4.20 -4.22 -5.12
C LEU A 195 3.82 -5.45 -5.95
N THR A 196 2.52 -5.53 -6.30
CA THR A 196 2.02 -6.44 -7.37
C THR A 196 2.63 -6.06 -8.72
N GLU A 197 2.59 -6.92 -9.73
CA GLU A 197 3.13 -6.62 -11.06
C GLU A 197 2.46 -5.39 -11.71
N ASP A 198 1.17 -5.19 -11.45
CA ASP A 198 0.40 -4.02 -11.86
C ASP A 198 0.25 -2.97 -10.74
N GLY A 199 1.13 -3.02 -9.75
CA GLY A 199 1.15 -2.10 -8.61
C GLY A 199 1.84 -0.78 -8.93
N LEU A 200 1.45 0.26 -8.16
CA LEU A 200 1.93 1.63 -8.32
C LEU A 200 2.48 2.19 -7.00
N ILE A 201 3.52 3.00 -7.12
CA ILE A 201 3.98 3.86 -6.03
C ILE A 201 3.77 5.33 -6.38
N PHE A 202 3.20 6.08 -5.44
CA PHE A 202 3.00 7.53 -5.48
C PHE A 202 3.86 8.16 -4.37
N ILE A 203 4.69 9.12 -4.73
CA ILE A 203 5.64 9.74 -3.81
C ILE A 203 5.47 11.26 -3.88
N SER A 204 4.97 11.85 -2.79
CA SER A 204 4.90 13.30 -2.64
C SER A 204 6.30 13.87 -2.40
N ILE A 205 6.62 15.00 -3.03
CA ILE A 205 7.90 15.70 -2.89
C ILE A 205 7.77 17.16 -3.35
N ASP A 206 8.69 18.01 -2.92
CA ASP A 206 8.81 19.38 -3.38
C ASP A 206 10.06 19.64 -4.25
N ASP A 207 10.35 20.91 -4.51
CA ASP A 207 11.46 21.35 -5.36
C ASP A 207 12.85 20.93 -4.84
N TYR A 208 13.01 20.64 -3.53
CA TYR A 208 14.32 20.36 -2.93
C TYR A 208 14.93 19.04 -3.40
N GLU A 209 14.12 17.97 -3.52
CA GLU A 209 14.64 16.62 -3.80
C GLU A 209 13.95 15.94 -5.00
N VAL A 210 13.08 16.60 -5.75
CA VAL A 210 12.34 15.99 -6.87
C VAL A 210 13.24 15.38 -7.93
N ASP A 211 14.35 16.04 -8.29
CA ASP A 211 15.27 15.56 -9.31
C ASP A 211 16.08 14.35 -8.81
N ASN A 212 16.55 14.40 -7.57
CA ASN A 212 17.25 13.31 -6.91
C ASN A 212 16.35 12.08 -6.73
N LEU A 213 15.11 12.29 -6.26
CA LEU A 213 14.11 11.23 -6.11
C LEU A 213 13.81 10.56 -7.45
N ARG A 214 13.61 11.36 -8.49
CA ARG A 214 13.37 10.84 -9.84
C ARG A 214 14.54 10.00 -10.35
N ALA A 215 15.78 10.44 -10.10
CA ALA A 215 16.96 9.72 -10.54
C ALA A 215 17.08 8.34 -9.86
N ILE A 216 16.85 8.25 -8.53
CA ILE A 216 16.86 6.96 -7.82
C ILE A 216 15.64 6.09 -8.19
N CYS A 217 14.47 6.67 -8.42
CA CYS A 217 13.31 5.92 -8.89
C CYS A 217 13.53 5.36 -10.32
N ASN A 218 14.15 6.12 -11.22
CA ASN A 218 14.54 5.62 -12.54
C ASN A 218 15.51 4.41 -12.46
N GLU A 219 16.40 4.42 -11.50
CA GLU A 219 17.33 3.30 -11.26
C GLU A 219 16.60 2.08 -10.68
N ILE A 220 15.75 2.29 -9.66
CA ILE A 220 15.10 1.20 -8.94
C ILE A 220 13.94 0.60 -9.74
N PHE A 221 13.06 1.42 -10.28
CA PHE A 221 11.86 0.96 -11.00
C PHE A 221 12.07 0.80 -12.49
N GLY A 222 13.07 1.49 -13.06
CA GLY A 222 13.26 1.63 -14.50
C GLY A 222 12.54 2.85 -15.06
N GLN A 223 13.23 3.68 -15.87
CA GLN A 223 12.67 4.91 -16.45
C GLN A 223 11.39 4.64 -17.27
N HIS A 224 11.30 3.50 -17.98
CA HIS A 224 10.15 3.11 -18.79
C HIS A 224 8.90 2.78 -17.94
N ASN A 225 9.05 2.55 -16.66
CA ASN A 225 7.96 2.31 -15.70
C ASN A 225 7.42 3.59 -15.04
N SER A 226 8.01 4.77 -15.32
CA SER A 226 7.36 6.04 -15.01
C SER A 226 6.05 6.16 -15.80
N LEU A 227 4.97 6.64 -15.16
CA LEU A 227 3.69 6.80 -15.85
C LEU A 227 3.73 7.84 -16.96
N ASN A 228 4.56 8.87 -16.81
CA ASN A 228 4.76 9.90 -17.81
C ASN A 228 6.19 9.88 -18.34
N GLU A 229 6.36 10.06 -19.63
CA GLU A 229 7.67 10.27 -20.28
C GLU A 229 8.36 11.54 -19.79
N ASN A 230 7.57 12.50 -19.29
CA ASN A 230 8.04 13.73 -18.63
C ASN A 230 8.24 13.53 -17.13
N PRO A 231 9.16 14.30 -16.50
CA PRO A 231 9.70 14.02 -15.17
C PRO A 231 8.71 14.10 -14.01
N VAL A 232 7.58 14.73 -14.18
CA VAL A 232 6.61 14.98 -13.10
C VAL A 232 5.29 14.32 -13.45
N SER A 233 4.86 13.36 -12.63
CA SER A 233 3.61 12.64 -12.89
C SER A 233 2.40 13.49 -12.57
N PHE A 234 2.37 14.15 -11.40
CA PHE A 234 1.28 15.05 -11.00
C PHE A 234 1.82 16.30 -10.32
N ILE A 235 1.10 17.39 -10.51
CA ILE A 235 1.31 18.69 -9.83
C ILE A 235 0.12 18.92 -8.90
N TRP A 236 0.41 19.07 -7.60
CA TRP A 236 -0.58 19.36 -6.58
C TRP A 236 -0.46 20.81 -6.10
N PRO A 237 -1.52 21.64 -6.19
CA PRO A 237 -1.45 23.04 -5.82
C PRO A 237 -1.32 23.20 -4.29
N ARG A 238 -0.35 24.01 -3.88
CA ARG A 238 -0.07 24.34 -2.48
C ARG A 238 -0.86 25.56 -2.03
N SER A 239 -1.48 25.50 -0.87
CA SER A 239 -2.10 26.66 -0.23
C SER A 239 -1.07 27.43 0.59
N GLY A 240 -0.91 28.73 0.32
CA GLY A 240 -0.02 29.61 1.06
C GLY A 240 0.88 30.44 0.15
N ALA A 241 1.34 31.61 0.64
CA ALA A 241 2.30 32.44 -0.07
C ALA A 241 3.68 32.24 0.55
N THR A 242 4.63 31.71 -0.22
CA THR A 242 6.04 31.79 0.14
C THR A 242 6.59 33.13 -0.32
N ALA A 243 7.28 33.85 0.56
CA ALA A 243 7.99 35.06 0.21
C ALA A 243 9.23 34.71 -0.61
N GLY A 244 9.31 35.19 -1.85
CA GLY A 244 10.43 34.94 -2.76
C GLY A 244 10.27 35.75 -4.03
N MET A 245 11.29 35.78 -4.91
CA MET A 245 11.19 36.43 -6.21
C MET A 245 10.11 35.81 -7.10
N VAL A 246 9.89 34.51 -6.97
CA VAL A 246 8.84 33.72 -7.64
C VAL A 246 8.12 32.91 -6.57
N ARG A 247 6.80 32.93 -6.62
CA ARG A 247 5.96 32.16 -5.69
C ARG A 247 5.90 30.70 -6.14
N THR A 248 6.37 29.77 -5.31
CA THR A 248 6.11 28.34 -5.49
C THR A 248 4.65 28.05 -5.10
N GLY A 249 3.87 27.56 -6.05
CA GLY A 249 2.43 27.34 -5.90
C GLY A 249 2.02 25.86 -5.92
N HIS A 250 2.98 24.93 -5.91
CA HIS A 250 2.69 23.50 -6.05
C HIS A 250 3.74 22.62 -5.39
N GLU A 251 3.40 21.37 -5.23
CA GLU A 251 4.25 20.23 -4.90
C GLU A 251 4.08 19.18 -6.00
N TYR A 252 4.92 18.16 -5.97
CA TYR A 252 4.94 17.12 -6.98
C TYR A 252 4.52 15.78 -6.38
N ILE A 253 3.93 14.91 -7.22
CA ILE A 253 3.75 13.49 -6.92
C ILE A 253 4.39 12.70 -8.05
N LEU A 254 5.49 12.02 -7.77
CA LEU A 254 6.11 11.09 -8.70
C LEU A 254 5.37 9.76 -8.68
N VAL A 255 5.17 9.15 -9.87
CA VAL A 255 4.47 7.87 -9.97
C VAL A 255 5.24 6.89 -10.84
N TYR A 256 5.49 5.72 -10.27
CA TYR A 256 6.11 4.60 -10.96
C TYR A 256 5.26 3.34 -10.82
N ALA A 257 5.19 2.55 -11.88
CA ALA A 257 4.69 1.20 -11.86
C ALA A 257 5.81 0.22 -11.51
N LYS A 258 5.48 -0.92 -10.92
CA LYS A 258 6.42 -2.03 -10.87
C LYS A 258 6.69 -2.57 -12.27
N ASN A 259 5.63 -2.75 -13.07
CA ASN A 259 5.71 -3.11 -14.47
C ASN A 259 4.59 -2.41 -15.28
N ARG A 260 4.95 -1.35 -16.00
CA ARG A 260 3.97 -0.54 -16.76
C ARG A 260 3.22 -1.35 -17.81
N SER A 261 3.82 -2.40 -18.37
CA SER A 261 3.16 -3.24 -19.37
C SER A 261 2.01 -4.08 -18.80
N SER A 262 1.98 -4.29 -17.48
CA SER A 262 0.90 -4.98 -16.77
C SER A 262 -0.29 -4.07 -16.45
N LEU A 263 -0.14 -2.75 -16.62
CA LEU A 263 -1.20 -1.79 -16.29
C LEU A 263 -2.30 -1.79 -17.34
N LYS A 264 -3.55 -1.72 -16.87
CA LYS A 264 -4.71 -1.39 -17.70
C LYS A 264 -4.80 0.13 -17.85
N GLN A 265 -5.51 0.60 -18.90
CA GLN A 265 -5.79 2.03 -19.04
C GLN A 265 -6.55 2.55 -17.82
N PHE A 266 -6.03 3.60 -17.19
CA PHE A 266 -6.68 4.23 -16.07
C PHE A 266 -7.95 4.95 -16.49
N LYS A 267 -8.96 4.86 -15.65
CA LYS A 267 -10.27 5.41 -15.87
C LYS A 267 -10.70 6.14 -14.61
N VAL A 268 -10.85 7.46 -14.69
CA VAL A 268 -11.47 8.26 -13.66
C VAL A 268 -12.94 8.41 -14.01
N PHE A 269 -13.82 8.03 -13.10
CA PHE A 269 -15.25 8.30 -13.26
C PHE A 269 -15.50 9.75 -12.88
N SER A 270 -16.24 10.46 -13.74
CA SER A 270 -16.73 11.78 -13.38
C SER A 270 -17.89 11.68 -12.38
N SER A 271 -18.08 12.73 -11.58
CA SER A 271 -19.29 12.86 -10.75
C SER A 271 -20.56 12.73 -11.59
N GLU A 272 -21.66 12.25 -11.01
CA GLU A 272 -22.96 11.99 -11.66
C GLU A 272 -23.54 13.14 -12.54
N ASN A 273 -22.96 14.33 -12.48
CA ASN A 273 -23.42 15.53 -13.19
C ASN A 273 -22.48 16.04 -14.28
N ASP A 274 -21.47 15.27 -14.69
CA ASP A 274 -20.50 15.73 -15.66
C ASP A 274 -20.85 15.24 -17.07
N PHE A 275 -21.48 16.11 -17.85
CA PHE A 275 -21.92 15.83 -19.21
C PHE A 275 -21.01 16.55 -20.22
N ILE A 276 -20.79 15.89 -21.36
CA ILE A 276 -20.19 16.56 -22.52
C ILE A 276 -21.31 17.00 -23.46
N GLU A 277 -21.30 18.25 -23.84
CA GLU A 277 -22.15 18.77 -24.90
C GLU A 277 -21.42 18.75 -26.24
N ASP A 278 -22.06 18.21 -27.26
CA ASP A 278 -21.49 18.14 -28.60
C ASP A 278 -22.59 18.42 -29.66
N ARG A 279 -22.17 18.44 -30.91
CA ARG A 279 -22.98 18.85 -32.05
C ARG A 279 -23.80 17.67 -32.58
N ALA A 280 -25.11 17.82 -32.65
CA ALA A 280 -25.99 16.82 -33.27
C ALA A 280 -26.08 17.00 -34.80
N ILE A 281 -25.68 18.18 -35.31
CA ILE A 281 -25.65 18.52 -36.75
C ILE A 281 -24.25 18.90 -37.24
N LYS A 282 -23.96 18.68 -38.50
CA LYS A 282 -22.69 19.00 -39.16
C LYS A 282 -22.94 19.89 -40.37
N LYS A 283 -21.87 20.46 -40.92
CA LYS A 283 -21.92 21.18 -42.20
C LYS A 283 -22.44 20.27 -43.31
N ILE A 284 -23.42 20.75 -44.06
CA ILE A 284 -23.94 20.07 -45.25
C ILE A 284 -22.80 19.93 -46.30
N SER A 285 -22.58 18.73 -46.77
CA SER A 285 -21.54 18.40 -47.74
C SER A 285 -21.92 17.14 -48.53
N ARG A 286 -21.11 16.81 -49.55
CA ARG A 286 -21.33 15.59 -50.37
C ARG A 286 -21.27 14.29 -49.52
N SER A 287 -20.43 14.28 -48.49
CA SER A 287 -20.32 13.17 -47.53
C SER A 287 -21.35 13.25 -46.37
N ASN A 288 -22.02 14.35 -46.22
CA ASN A 288 -23.04 14.59 -45.21
C ASN A 288 -24.21 15.38 -45.81
N PRO A 289 -25.05 14.71 -46.66
CA PRO A 289 -26.11 15.38 -47.41
C PRO A 289 -27.23 15.86 -46.45
N GLU A 290 -27.93 16.89 -46.89
CA GLU A 290 -29.10 17.42 -46.18
C GLU A 290 -30.23 16.37 -46.20
N SER A 291 -30.89 16.21 -45.08
CA SER A 291 -32.11 15.39 -44.99
C SER A 291 -33.03 15.88 -43.87
N SER A 292 -34.30 15.65 -43.98
CA SER A 292 -35.33 16.09 -43.05
C SER A 292 -35.48 15.10 -41.88
N LEU A 293 -35.83 15.65 -40.71
CA LEU A 293 -36.19 14.91 -39.50
C LEU A 293 -37.23 15.71 -38.75
N THR A 294 -38.33 15.02 -38.30
CA THR A 294 -39.34 15.65 -37.43
C THR A 294 -38.89 15.47 -35.97
N LEU A 295 -38.67 16.55 -35.29
CA LEU A 295 -38.31 16.63 -33.87
C LEU A 295 -39.60 16.79 -33.03
N LYS A 296 -39.64 16.10 -31.89
CA LYS A 296 -40.85 16.01 -31.06
C LYS A 296 -41.02 17.20 -30.12
N ALA A 297 -42.25 17.62 -29.89
CA ALA A 297 -42.63 18.58 -28.84
C ALA A 297 -42.07 18.14 -27.47
N GLY A 298 -41.75 19.10 -26.61
CA GLY A 298 -41.21 18.88 -25.28
C GLY A 298 -39.70 18.86 -25.20
N MET A 299 -38.95 18.81 -26.31
CA MET A 299 -37.48 18.92 -26.30
C MET A 299 -37.03 20.21 -25.64
N ARG A 300 -35.99 20.12 -24.80
CA ARG A 300 -35.43 21.25 -24.02
C ARG A 300 -34.76 22.28 -24.91
N PHE A 301 -34.95 23.55 -24.54
CA PHE A 301 -34.25 24.70 -25.13
C PHE A 301 -33.51 25.47 -24.03
N GLU A 302 -32.31 25.93 -24.30
CA GLU A 302 -31.49 26.67 -23.35
C GLU A 302 -31.96 28.09 -23.05
N GLY A 303 -32.90 28.62 -23.85
CA GLY A 303 -33.61 29.85 -23.56
C GLY A 303 -34.93 29.62 -22.88
N ASN A 304 -35.71 30.68 -22.71
CA ASN A 304 -37.07 30.56 -22.15
C ASN A 304 -38.10 30.51 -23.25
N ASN A 305 -38.32 31.62 -23.96
CA ASN A 305 -39.23 31.72 -25.10
C ASN A 305 -38.48 32.21 -26.31
N ALA A 306 -38.73 31.60 -27.47
CA ALA A 306 -38.12 31.98 -28.74
C ALA A 306 -38.89 31.40 -29.92
N GLU A 307 -38.79 32.10 -31.07
CA GLU A 307 -39.28 31.59 -32.36
C GLU A 307 -38.16 31.62 -33.37
N PHE A 308 -38.07 30.58 -34.20
CA PHE A 308 -37.12 30.48 -35.30
C PHE A 308 -37.83 30.04 -36.57
N THR A 309 -37.48 30.63 -37.70
CA THR A 309 -38.01 30.31 -39.01
C THR A 309 -36.92 30.31 -40.08
N GLY A 310 -37.12 29.57 -41.15
CA GLY A 310 -36.21 29.52 -42.28
C GLY A 310 -34.88 28.83 -41.91
N THR A 311 -33.75 29.24 -42.46
CA THR A 311 -32.45 28.63 -42.21
C THR A 311 -31.69 29.37 -41.15
N ILE A 312 -31.30 28.66 -40.08
CA ILE A 312 -30.51 29.18 -38.93
C ILE A 312 -29.11 28.53 -38.94
N GLY A 313 -28.16 29.21 -38.30
CA GLY A 313 -26.77 28.78 -38.19
C GLY A 313 -25.88 29.31 -39.37
N THR A 314 -24.57 29.13 -39.24
CA THR A 314 -23.59 29.60 -40.25
C THR A 314 -22.78 28.44 -40.86
N ASN A 315 -21.99 27.77 -40.06
CA ASN A 315 -21.21 26.59 -40.52
C ASN A 315 -22.03 25.28 -40.40
N GLU A 316 -22.86 25.22 -39.39
CA GLU A 316 -23.87 24.18 -39.17
C GLU A 316 -25.22 24.83 -39.41
N THR A 317 -25.86 24.45 -40.50
CA THR A 317 -27.15 25.05 -40.90
C THR A 317 -28.26 24.07 -40.67
N MET A 318 -29.40 24.58 -40.18
CA MET A 318 -30.63 23.86 -40.01
C MET A 318 -31.78 24.67 -40.61
N THR A 319 -32.49 24.09 -41.56
CA THR A 319 -33.65 24.70 -42.20
C THR A 319 -34.93 24.20 -41.55
N ILE A 320 -35.76 25.12 -41.12
CA ILE A 320 -37.01 24.86 -40.39
C ILE A 320 -38.19 24.91 -41.39
N ASP A 321 -38.98 23.88 -41.41
CA ASP A 321 -40.21 23.84 -42.20
C ASP A 321 -41.35 24.40 -41.33
N GLY A 322 -41.71 25.63 -41.63
CA GLY A 322 -42.69 26.41 -40.81
C GLY A 322 -42.03 27.24 -39.68
N VAL A 323 -42.56 27.16 -38.51
CA VAL A 323 -42.14 27.92 -37.30
C VAL A 323 -41.76 26.93 -36.21
N MET A 324 -40.56 27.13 -35.66
CA MET A 324 -40.10 26.40 -34.47
C MET A 324 -40.23 27.30 -33.24
N ARG A 325 -41.20 26.99 -32.38
CA ARG A 325 -41.54 27.84 -31.23
C ARG A 325 -41.19 27.15 -29.91
N PHE A 326 -40.60 27.90 -29.00
CA PHE A 326 -40.27 27.49 -27.66
C PHE A 326 -40.98 28.34 -26.62
N GLU A 327 -41.59 27.71 -25.63
CA GLU A 327 -42.20 28.32 -24.48
C GLU A 327 -41.71 27.61 -23.20
N ASN A 328 -41.38 28.41 -22.16
CA ASN A 328 -40.88 27.88 -20.90
C ASN A 328 -39.71 26.89 -21.06
N GLY A 329 -38.83 27.15 -22.01
CA GLY A 329 -37.66 26.33 -22.28
C GLY A 329 -37.92 25.01 -22.98
N ARG A 330 -39.08 24.84 -23.62
CA ARG A 330 -39.44 23.61 -24.32
C ARG A 330 -40.09 23.88 -25.70
N LEU A 331 -39.81 22.98 -26.65
CA LEU A 331 -40.46 22.99 -27.96
C LEU A 331 -41.99 22.75 -27.80
N THR A 332 -42.82 23.64 -28.37
CA THR A 332 -44.27 23.60 -28.15
C THR A 332 -45.01 22.57 -28.99
N GLU A 333 -44.50 22.29 -30.18
CA GLU A 333 -45.12 21.35 -31.16
C GLU A 333 -44.04 20.63 -31.98
N ASP A 334 -44.41 19.51 -32.61
CA ASP A 334 -43.55 18.77 -33.50
C ASP A 334 -43.09 19.67 -34.65
N VAL A 335 -41.80 19.72 -34.94
CA VAL A 335 -41.27 20.54 -35.99
C VAL A 335 -40.40 19.70 -36.96
N THR A 336 -40.60 19.86 -38.26
CA THR A 336 -39.73 19.23 -39.26
C THR A 336 -38.58 20.18 -39.61
N VAL A 337 -37.38 19.65 -39.53
CA VAL A 337 -36.17 20.41 -39.83
C VAL A 337 -35.28 19.62 -40.78
N SER A 338 -34.56 20.33 -41.65
CA SER A 338 -33.58 19.76 -42.55
C SER A 338 -32.17 20.20 -42.20
N ALA A 339 -31.25 19.27 -42.10
CA ALA A 339 -29.87 19.52 -41.69
C ALA A 339 -28.90 18.45 -42.21
N GLY A 340 -27.62 18.72 -42.09
CA GLY A 340 -26.58 17.70 -42.20
C GLY A 340 -26.42 17.00 -40.83
N TRP A 341 -26.90 15.78 -40.69
CA TRP A 341 -26.96 15.12 -39.39
C TRP A 341 -25.67 14.41 -39.01
N ALA A 342 -25.21 14.62 -37.79
CA ALA A 342 -24.14 13.84 -37.22
C ALA A 342 -24.65 12.51 -36.61
N MET A 343 -25.90 12.50 -36.11
CA MET A 343 -26.45 11.46 -35.27
C MET A 343 -27.96 11.22 -35.55
N LYS A 344 -28.39 11.18 -36.81
CA LYS A 344 -29.81 11.11 -37.17
C LYS A 344 -30.53 9.88 -36.59
N SER A 345 -29.92 8.70 -36.67
CA SER A 345 -30.48 7.46 -36.16
C SER A 345 -30.57 7.49 -34.63
N GLN A 346 -29.56 8.04 -33.94
CA GLN A 346 -29.54 8.18 -32.51
C GLN A 346 -30.63 9.16 -32.00
N ILE A 347 -30.86 10.26 -32.73
CA ILE A 347 -31.95 11.19 -32.39
C ILE A 347 -33.29 10.47 -32.47
N GLN A 348 -33.52 9.65 -33.52
CA GLN A 348 -34.74 8.88 -33.69
C GLN A 348 -34.95 7.86 -32.58
N GLN A 349 -33.93 7.09 -32.20
CA GLN A 349 -33.95 6.14 -31.10
C GLN A 349 -34.26 6.84 -29.77
N TRP A 350 -33.56 7.94 -29.49
CA TRP A 350 -33.81 8.71 -28.27
C TRP A 350 -35.23 9.25 -28.17
N MET A 351 -35.76 9.76 -29.27
CA MET A 351 -37.18 10.23 -29.31
C MET A 351 -38.20 9.10 -29.11
N GLN A 352 -37.82 7.84 -29.31
CA GLN A 352 -38.61 6.65 -29.05
C GLN A 352 -38.50 6.16 -27.59
N GLY A 353 -37.62 6.80 -26.78
CA GLY A 353 -37.35 6.43 -25.40
C GLY A 353 -36.33 5.27 -25.26
N GLU A 354 -35.59 4.95 -26.33
CA GLU A 354 -34.57 3.91 -26.31
C GLU A 354 -33.24 4.43 -25.74
N ASP A 355 -32.53 3.55 -25.04
CA ASP A 355 -31.15 3.84 -24.61
C ASP A 355 -30.28 4.08 -25.86
N THR A 356 -29.72 5.27 -25.91
CA THR A 356 -29.00 5.74 -27.10
C THR A 356 -27.52 5.98 -26.79
N PHE A 357 -26.64 5.54 -27.70
CA PHE A 357 -25.20 5.66 -27.57
C PHE A 357 -24.60 6.41 -28.76
N ASP A 358 -23.53 7.18 -28.51
CA ASP A 358 -22.80 7.84 -29.59
C ASP A 358 -21.90 6.84 -30.35
N THR A 359 -21.23 7.29 -31.39
CA THR A 359 -20.31 6.47 -32.22
C THR A 359 -19.09 5.93 -31.42
N LYS A 360 -18.84 6.41 -30.22
CA LYS A 360 -17.79 5.97 -29.31
C LYS A 360 -18.29 5.10 -28.15
N GLY A 361 -19.60 4.75 -28.16
CA GLY A 361 -20.24 3.94 -27.13
C GLY A 361 -20.58 4.70 -25.83
N GLN A 362 -20.59 6.05 -25.85
CA GLN A 362 -20.99 6.86 -24.72
C GLN A 362 -22.51 7.07 -24.73
N ARG A 363 -23.16 6.89 -23.57
CA ARG A 363 -24.60 7.05 -23.43
C ARG A 363 -25.01 8.49 -23.67
N VAL A 364 -25.99 8.70 -24.57
CA VAL A 364 -26.58 10.01 -24.83
C VAL A 364 -27.72 10.23 -23.85
N VAL A 365 -27.62 11.29 -23.03
CA VAL A 365 -28.57 11.63 -21.98
C VAL A 365 -29.77 12.39 -22.55
N GLU A 366 -29.51 13.39 -23.40
CA GLU A 366 -30.56 14.17 -24.05
C GLU A 366 -30.10 14.82 -25.37
N PHE A 367 -31.07 15.07 -26.25
CA PHE A 367 -30.93 16.03 -27.34
C PHE A 367 -31.71 17.29 -26.97
N PHE A 368 -31.10 18.46 -27.20
CA PHE A 368 -31.67 19.74 -26.81
C PHE A 368 -31.26 20.86 -27.79
N PHE A 369 -31.95 21.97 -27.72
CA PHE A 369 -31.63 23.15 -28.55
C PHE A 369 -30.84 24.17 -27.72
N ASN A 370 -29.74 24.67 -28.28
CA ASN A 370 -29.00 25.75 -27.69
C ASN A 370 -29.71 27.11 -27.87
N LYS A 371 -29.22 28.18 -27.25
CA LYS A 371 -29.79 29.54 -27.36
C LYS A 371 -29.96 30.08 -28.78
N LYS A 372 -29.27 29.48 -29.77
CA LYS A 372 -29.34 29.84 -31.21
C LYS A 372 -30.32 28.96 -31.97
N GLY A 373 -31.08 28.10 -31.30
CA GLY A 373 -32.01 27.14 -31.91
C GLY A 373 -31.37 25.95 -32.61
N LEU A 374 -30.06 25.75 -32.52
CA LEU A 374 -29.36 24.63 -33.13
C LEU A 374 -29.37 23.41 -32.23
N LEU A 375 -29.58 22.24 -32.80
CA LEU A 375 -29.63 20.96 -32.06
C LEU A 375 -28.25 20.54 -31.56
N ARG A 376 -28.20 20.22 -30.29
CA ARG A 376 -27.05 19.69 -29.54
C ARG A 376 -27.44 18.40 -28.87
N TYR A 377 -26.45 17.67 -28.33
CA TYR A 377 -26.72 16.55 -27.45
C TYR A 377 -25.78 16.57 -26.24
N ARG A 378 -26.29 16.04 -25.12
CA ARG A 378 -25.52 15.74 -23.93
C ARG A 378 -25.28 14.25 -23.86
N LYS A 379 -24.06 13.89 -23.57
CA LYS A 379 -23.67 12.52 -23.29
C LYS A 379 -22.94 12.41 -21.98
N GLU A 380 -23.07 11.26 -21.36
CA GLU A 380 -22.32 10.96 -20.17
C GLU A 380 -20.82 11.04 -20.48
N ARG A 381 -20.11 11.72 -19.61
CA ARG A 381 -18.66 11.80 -19.65
C ARG A 381 -18.09 10.52 -19.08
N SER A 382 -17.99 9.46 -19.86
CA SER A 382 -17.85 8.12 -19.33
C SER A 382 -16.49 7.76 -18.77
N VAL A 383 -15.38 8.33 -19.19
CA VAL A 383 -14.06 7.90 -18.69
C VAL A 383 -12.96 8.84 -19.15
N PHE A 384 -12.17 9.37 -18.21
CA PHE A 384 -10.96 10.14 -18.51
C PHE A 384 -9.71 9.39 -18.06
N SER A 385 -8.60 9.67 -18.72
CA SER A 385 -7.30 9.50 -18.11
C SER A 385 -7.12 10.56 -17.02
N PRO A 386 -6.52 10.22 -15.87
CA PRO A 386 -6.26 11.19 -14.82
C PRO A 386 -5.41 12.35 -15.35
N SER A 387 -5.75 13.58 -14.93
CA SER A 387 -4.98 14.77 -15.29
C SER A 387 -3.70 14.86 -14.49
N THR A 388 -2.61 15.29 -15.11
CA THR A 388 -1.35 15.59 -14.40
C THR A 388 -1.41 16.87 -13.56
N ILE A 389 -2.41 17.72 -13.77
CA ILE A 389 -2.69 18.89 -12.93
C ILE A 389 -3.87 18.53 -12.05
N LEU A 390 -3.62 18.48 -10.74
CA LEU A 390 -4.62 18.17 -9.74
C LEU A 390 -5.24 19.47 -9.24
N GLU A 391 -6.55 19.64 -9.44
CA GLU A 391 -7.25 20.83 -9.01
C GLU A 391 -7.62 20.75 -7.53
N SER A 392 -7.38 21.82 -6.77
CA SER A 392 -7.61 21.87 -5.32
C SER A 392 -9.06 21.67 -4.90
N ASN A 393 -10.02 21.97 -5.78
CA ASN A 393 -11.44 21.67 -5.58
C ASN A 393 -11.78 20.17 -5.65
N ILE A 394 -10.91 19.36 -6.30
CA ILE A 394 -11.05 17.91 -6.40
C ILE A 394 -10.26 17.21 -5.31
N VAL A 395 -8.98 17.56 -5.19
CA VAL A 395 -8.04 16.83 -4.31
C VAL A 395 -7.80 17.49 -2.96
N GLY A 396 -8.43 18.63 -2.68
CA GLY A 396 -8.26 19.34 -1.43
C GLY A 396 -6.91 20.08 -1.31
N THR A 397 -6.68 20.66 -0.14
CA THR A 397 -5.48 21.42 0.23
C THR A 397 -5.01 21.01 1.62
N THR A 398 -3.78 21.40 2.02
CA THR A 398 -3.30 21.22 3.41
C THR A 398 -4.25 21.84 4.44
N LYS A 399 -4.90 22.97 4.11
CA LYS A 399 -5.88 23.61 5.01
C LYS A 399 -7.13 22.75 5.17
N SER A 400 -7.67 22.16 4.09
CA SER A 400 -8.82 21.25 4.19
C SER A 400 -8.46 20.01 5.00
N ALA A 401 -7.26 19.47 4.83
CA ALA A 401 -6.74 18.34 5.60
C ALA A 401 -6.62 18.66 7.10
N SER A 402 -6.08 19.83 7.45
CA SER A 402 -6.00 20.28 8.85
C SER A 402 -7.37 20.42 9.50
N ASN A 403 -8.36 20.93 8.77
CA ASN A 403 -9.73 21.02 9.26
C ASN A 403 -10.36 19.63 9.46
N GLU A 404 -10.13 18.70 8.54
CA GLU A 404 -10.65 17.34 8.58
C GLU A 404 -10.10 16.56 9.78
N ILE A 405 -8.78 16.65 10.05
CA ILE A 405 -8.18 16.03 11.23
C ILE A 405 -8.71 16.68 12.52
N ALA A 406 -8.84 17.99 12.54
CA ALA A 406 -9.36 18.73 13.70
C ALA A 406 -10.82 18.32 14.00
N GLU A 407 -11.63 18.07 12.97
CA GLU A 407 -13.01 17.57 13.12
C GLU A 407 -13.03 16.17 13.76
N ILE A 408 -12.16 15.26 13.33
CA ILE A 408 -12.09 13.89 13.88
C ILE A 408 -11.55 13.85 15.30
N LEU A 409 -10.52 14.63 15.60
CA LEU A 409 -9.85 14.63 16.90
C LEU A 409 -10.52 15.57 17.92
N GLY A 410 -11.36 16.49 17.47
CA GLY A 410 -12.10 17.42 18.32
C GLY A 410 -11.27 18.61 18.82
N TYR A 411 -10.04 18.82 18.31
CA TYR A 411 -9.18 19.95 18.68
C TYR A 411 -8.42 20.50 17.48
N LYS A 412 -7.90 21.74 17.58
CA LYS A 412 -7.26 22.44 16.47
C LYS A 412 -5.77 22.06 16.33
N ASN A 413 -5.27 22.16 15.08
CA ASN A 413 -3.85 21.97 14.75
C ASN A 413 -3.23 20.67 15.32
N PRO A 414 -3.89 19.52 15.19
CA PRO A 414 -3.38 18.26 15.73
C PRO A 414 -2.10 17.77 15.07
N PHE A 415 -1.84 18.22 13.84
CA PHE A 415 -0.68 17.80 13.05
C PHE A 415 -0.25 18.92 12.09
N SER A 416 1.07 19.05 11.87
CA SER A 416 1.63 20.01 10.92
C SER A 416 1.58 19.46 9.49
N TYR A 417 1.05 20.22 8.56
CA TYR A 417 1.04 19.92 7.11
C TYR A 417 0.46 18.56 6.70
N PRO A 418 -0.72 18.15 7.18
CA PRO A 418 -1.32 16.90 6.78
C PRO A 418 -1.70 16.92 5.29
N LYS A 419 -1.62 15.76 4.63
CA LYS A 419 -2.14 15.61 3.27
C LYS A 419 -3.66 15.41 3.28
N PRO A 420 -4.41 15.96 2.31
CA PRO A 420 -5.86 15.78 2.25
C PRO A 420 -6.25 14.34 1.87
N THR A 421 -7.27 13.80 2.52
CA THR A 421 -7.79 12.47 2.19
C THR A 421 -8.31 12.40 0.76
N ALA A 422 -8.91 13.48 0.25
CA ALA A 422 -9.40 13.59 -1.11
C ALA A 422 -8.31 13.37 -2.17
N LEU A 423 -7.06 13.79 -1.91
CA LEU A 423 -5.93 13.51 -2.79
C LEU A 423 -5.69 12.00 -2.92
N ILE A 424 -5.62 11.32 -1.79
CA ILE A 424 -5.33 9.87 -1.76
C ILE A 424 -6.51 9.09 -2.35
N GLN A 425 -7.76 9.49 -2.04
CA GLN A 425 -8.97 8.92 -2.64
C GLN A 425 -8.96 9.05 -4.18
N TYR A 426 -8.60 10.23 -4.70
CA TYR A 426 -8.49 10.44 -6.13
C TYR A 426 -7.47 9.49 -6.76
N LEU A 427 -6.28 9.33 -6.16
CA LEU A 427 -5.26 8.41 -6.65
C LEU A 427 -5.73 6.95 -6.58
N MET A 428 -6.38 6.53 -5.50
CA MET A 428 -6.94 5.18 -5.34
C MET A 428 -8.04 4.87 -6.37
N SER A 429 -8.86 5.86 -6.70
CA SER A 429 -10.07 5.67 -7.51
C SER A 429 -9.82 5.07 -8.90
N PHE A 430 -8.63 5.25 -9.47
CA PHE A 430 -8.29 4.75 -10.80
C PHE A 430 -7.30 3.59 -10.82
N CYS A 431 -6.68 3.24 -9.69
CA CYS A 431 -5.63 2.22 -9.68
C CYS A 431 -5.89 1.06 -8.71
N THR A 432 -6.92 1.17 -7.85
CA THR A 432 -7.23 0.15 -6.85
C THR A 432 -8.70 -0.26 -6.88
N SER A 433 -9.00 -1.50 -6.49
CA SER A 433 -10.36 -2.04 -6.42
C SER A 433 -10.43 -3.26 -5.47
N GLY A 434 -11.63 -3.76 -5.20
CA GLY A 434 -11.83 -4.98 -4.44
C GLY A 434 -11.23 -4.91 -3.04
N GLU A 435 -10.36 -5.86 -2.75
CA GLU A 435 -9.65 -6.01 -1.47
C GLU A 435 -8.16 -5.62 -1.57
N ASP A 436 -7.80 -4.81 -2.55
CA ASP A 436 -6.43 -4.36 -2.79
C ASP A 436 -5.80 -3.78 -1.51
N ILE A 437 -4.52 -4.07 -1.29
CA ILE A 437 -3.75 -3.58 -0.15
C ILE A 437 -3.05 -2.27 -0.53
N ILE A 438 -3.23 -1.25 0.30
CA ILE A 438 -2.60 0.06 0.19
C ILE A 438 -1.60 0.20 1.35
N LEU A 439 -0.34 0.52 1.03
CA LEU A 439 0.74 0.68 2.00
C LEU A 439 1.21 2.14 2.07
N ASP A 440 1.33 2.65 3.29
CA ASP A 440 2.00 3.91 3.60
C ASP A 440 3.00 3.69 4.74
N PHE A 441 4.28 3.80 4.43
CA PHE A 441 5.34 3.62 5.43
C PHE A 441 5.99 4.95 5.91
N PHE A 442 5.33 6.07 5.58
CA PHE A 442 5.52 7.40 6.17
C PHE A 442 4.16 7.96 6.58
N ALA A 443 3.38 7.20 7.36
CA ALA A 443 1.95 7.44 7.57
C ALA A 443 1.60 8.80 8.20
N GLY A 444 2.55 9.46 8.85
CA GLY A 444 2.38 10.78 9.45
C GLY A 444 1.19 10.80 10.40
N SER A 445 0.15 11.53 10.03
CA SER A 445 -1.09 11.62 10.81
C SER A 445 -2.11 10.52 10.51
N GLY A 446 -1.77 9.47 9.73
CA GLY A 446 -2.68 8.38 9.38
C GLY A 446 -3.72 8.72 8.30
N THR A 447 -3.40 9.65 7.40
CA THR A 447 -4.32 10.08 6.33
C THR A 447 -4.74 8.94 5.41
N ILE A 448 -3.82 7.99 5.14
CA ILE A 448 -4.10 6.84 4.27
C ILE A 448 -5.25 5.99 4.80
N ALA A 449 -5.30 5.74 6.10
CA ALA A 449 -6.32 4.92 6.73
C ALA A 449 -7.73 5.52 6.55
N GLN A 450 -7.88 6.80 6.83
CA GLN A 450 -9.14 7.50 6.61
C GLN A 450 -9.53 7.54 5.14
N ALA A 451 -8.57 7.80 4.24
CA ALA A 451 -8.83 7.84 2.80
C ALA A 451 -9.32 6.49 2.27
N VAL A 452 -8.73 5.37 2.73
CA VAL A 452 -9.17 4.01 2.36
C VAL A 452 -10.60 3.73 2.82
N VAL A 453 -10.92 4.03 4.09
CA VAL A 453 -12.28 3.83 4.62
C VAL A 453 -13.30 4.67 3.86
N GLN A 454 -13.01 5.96 3.64
CA GLN A 454 -13.90 6.84 2.88
C GLN A 454 -14.08 6.39 1.42
N GLN A 455 -13.01 5.94 0.75
CA GLN A 455 -13.10 5.45 -0.61
C GLN A 455 -13.94 4.16 -0.68
N ASN A 456 -13.78 3.27 0.29
CA ASN A 456 -14.61 2.06 0.41
C ASN A 456 -16.10 2.38 0.62
N ILE A 457 -16.44 3.49 1.28
CA ILE A 457 -17.83 3.96 1.40
C ILE A 457 -18.34 4.44 0.03
N VAL A 458 -17.54 5.23 -0.71
CA VAL A 458 -17.96 5.84 -1.97
C VAL A 458 -18.23 4.81 -3.06
N ASP A 459 -17.37 3.81 -3.20
CA ASP A 459 -17.44 2.83 -4.29
C ASP A 459 -17.80 1.40 -3.84
N GLN A 460 -18.20 1.24 -2.56
CA GLN A 460 -18.68 -0.02 -1.96
C GLN A 460 -17.63 -1.17 -2.03
N GLN A 461 -16.32 -0.83 -2.04
CA GLN A 461 -15.23 -1.80 -2.07
C GLN A 461 -14.72 -2.11 -0.65
N ASN A 462 -13.73 -3.02 -0.53
CA ASN A 462 -13.15 -3.49 0.73
C ASN A 462 -11.62 -3.42 0.72
N ARG A 463 -11.04 -2.35 0.19
CA ARG A 463 -9.61 -2.12 0.25
C ARG A 463 -9.13 -2.14 1.69
N ARG A 464 -7.90 -2.57 1.88
CA ARG A 464 -7.22 -2.70 3.17
C ARG A 464 -6.01 -1.78 3.19
N TYR A 465 -5.64 -1.30 4.36
CA TYR A 465 -4.43 -0.51 4.48
C TYR A 465 -3.42 -1.12 5.44
N ILE A 466 -2.14 -0.82 5.19
CA ILE A 466 -1.03 -1.00 6.12
C ILE A 466 -0.38 0.36 6.27
N ALA A 467 -0.44 0.93 7.47
CA ALA A 467 0.15 2.21 7.80
C ALA A 467 1.29 2.01 8.80
N VAL A 468 2.49 2.53 8.48
CA VAL A 468 3.65 2.42 9.36
C VAL A 468 4.10 3.81 9.76
N GLN A 469 4.27 4.03 11.06
CA GLN A 469 4.75 5.31 11.61
C GLN A 469 5.83 5.07 12.66
N LEU A 470 6.93 5.78 12.49
CA LEU A 470 7.99 5.81 13.49
C LEU A 470 7.53 6.53 14.74
N ARG A 471 7.99 6.07 15.89
CA ARG A 471 7.78 6.73 17.17
C ARG A 471 8.59 8.03 17.24
N GLU A 472 7.87 9.13 17.20
CA GLU A 472 8.40 10.50 17.42
C GLU A 472 7.64 11.15 18.57
N ASP A 473 8.38 11.73 19.52
CA ASP A 473 7.76 12.44 20.62
C ASP A 473 7.16 13.77 20.16
N LEU A 474 6.00 14.10 20.68
CA LEU A 474 5.33 15.37 20.40
C LEU A 474 5.98 16.50 21.18
N ASP A 475 5.99 17.69 20.59
CA ASP A 475 6.33 18.93 21.32
C ASP A 475 5.35 19.10 22.48
N GLN A 476 5.90 19.29 23.69
CA GLN A 476 5.12 19.48 24.93
C GLN A 476 4.21 20.72 24.84
N ALA A 477 4.53 21.70 23.99
CA ALA A 477 3.69 22.85 23.73
C ALA A 477 2.58 22.58 22.71
N SER A 478 2.54 21.42 22.08
CA SER A 478 1.52 21.07 21.10
C SER A 478 0.15 20.82 21.75
N GLU A 479 -0.92 21.09 21.00
CA GLU A 479 -2.28 20.83 21.50
C GLU A 479 -2.53 19.34 21.66
N ALA A 480 -1.98 18.48 20.77
CA ALA A 480 -2.05 17.03 20.88
C ALA A 480 -1.45 16.53 22.21
N PHE A 481 -0.29 17.07 22.63
CA PHE A 481 0.30 16.73 23.91
C PHE A 481 -0.60 17.11 25.10
N SER A 482 -1.27 18.25 25.02
CA SER A 482 -2.22 18.70 26.05
C SER A 482 -3.46 17.79 26.15
N GLN A 483 -3.85 17.12 25.05
CA GLN A 483 -4.97 16.18 25.00
C GLN A 483 -4.61 14.76 25.45
N GLY A 484 -3.36 14.52 25.80
CA GLY A 484 -2.90 13.24 26.34
C GLY A 484 -2.04 12.40 25.39
N ASP A 485 -1.96 12.75 24.11
CA ASP A 485 -1.06 12.10 23.15
C ASP A 485 0.39 12.46 23.50
N ARG A 486 1.31 11.53 23.35
CA ARG A 486 2.74 11.71 23.67
C ARG A 486 3.61 11.61 22.44
N THR A 487 3.19 10.82 21.48
CA THR A 487 3.92 10.51 20.25
C THR A 487 3.05 10.70 19.02
N ILE A 488 3.65 10.80 17.84
CA ILE A 488 2.91 10.81 16.57
C ILE A 488 2.04 9.56 16.39
N PRO A 489 2.52 8.32 16.67
CA PRO A 489 1.67 7.14 16.70
C PRO A 489 0.44 7.23 17.60
N ASP A 490 0.52 7.95 18.74
CA ASP A 490 -0.65 8.14 19.60
C ASP A 490 -1.73 8.99 18.90
N VAL A 491 -1.33 10.04 18.20
CA VAL A 491 -2.24 10.86 17.36
C VAL A 491 -2.91 10.01 16.28
N VAL A 492 -2.14 9.12 15.64
CA VAL A 492 -2.69 8.20 14.64
C VAL A 492 -3.72 7.26 15.28
N ARG A 493 -3.38 6.58 16.39
CA ARG A 493 -4.32 5.70 17.10
C ARG A 493 -5.58 6.44 17.53
N HIS A 494 -5.43 7.67 18.04
CA HIS A 494 -6.56 8.51 18.43
C HIS A 494 -7.47 8.81 17.23
N ARG A 495 -6.89 9.22 16.08
CA ARG A 495 -7.64 9.41 14.84
C ARG A 495 -8.37 8.15 14.40
N LEU A 496 -7.68 6.99 14.40
CA LEU A 496 -8.26 5.72 13.98
C LEU A 496 -9.39 5.23 14.91
N ARG A 497 -9.30 5.48 16.22
CA ARG A 497 -10.35 5.15 17.19
C ARG A 497 -11.61 6.02 16.98
N ASN A 498 -11.45 7.27 16.56
CA ASN A 498 -12.56 8.18 16.31
C ASN A 498 -13.15 8.03 14.90
N LEU A 499 -12.42 7.42 13.97
CA LEU A 499 -12.82 7.28 12.57
C LEU A 499 -14.18 6.57 12.39
N PRO A 500 -14.51 5.47 13.11
CA PRO A 500 -15.80 4.81 12.98
C PRO A 500 -16.98 5.77 13.24
N SER A 501 -16.94 6.50 14.34
CA SER A 501 -18.01 7.46 14.70
C SER A 501 -18.11 8.59 13.67
N TYR A 502 -16.99 9.14 13.24
CA TYR A 502 -16.92 10.19 12.24
C TYR A 502 -17.55 9.78 10.91
N VAL A 503 -17.21 8.58 10.39
CA VAL A 503 -17.76 8.15 9.10
C VAL A 503 -19.22 7.77 9.20
N HIS A 504 -19.68 7.19 10.30
CA HIS A 504 -21.08 6.87 10.52
C HIS A 504 -21.97 8.12 10.61
N GLU A 505 -21.45 9.20 11.22
CA GLU A 505 -22.17 10.48 11.25
C GLU A 505 -22.26 11.12 9.86
N LYS A 506 -21.14 11.11 9.11
CA LYS A 506 -21.01 11.87 7.86
C LYS A 506 -21.54 11.13 6.62
N TYR A 507 -21.52 9.80 6.62
CA TYR A 507 -21.81 8.94 5.48
C TYR A 507 -22.90 7.88 5.78
N ALA A 508 -23.80 8.14 6.74
CA ALA A 508 -24.83 7.20 7.19
C ALA A 508 -25.65 6.59 6.05
N GLU A 509 -26.06 7.41 5.07
CA GLU A 509 -26.86 6.96 3.92
C GLU A 509 -26.09 6.01 3.00
N GLN A 510 -24.84 6.30 2.71
CA GLN A 510 -23.97 5.47 1.87
C GLN A 510 -23.62 4.15 2.56
N ILE A 511 -23.35 4.20 3.87
CA ILE A 511 -23.09 3.00 4.67
C ILE A 511 -24.31 2.10 4.73
N ALA A 512 -25.50 2.67 4.87
CA ALA A 512 -26.77 1.91 4.88
C ALA A 512 -27.09 1.20 3.54
N GLN A 513 -26.43 1.59 2.45
CA GLN A 513 -26.55 0.93 1.15
C GLN A 513 -25.71 -0.33 1.02
N ARG A 514 -24.77 -0.59 1.94
CA ARG A 514 -23.96 -1.82 1.94
C ARG A 514 -24.80 -3.01 2.35
N SER A 515 -24.53 -4.17 1.73
CA SER A 515 -25.20 -5.41 2.13
C SER A 515 -24.69 -5.90 3.49
N GLU A 516 -25.50 -6.68 4.20
CA GLU A 516 -25.11 -7.30 5.47
C GLU A 516 -23.89 -8.23 5.32
N ASP A 517 -23.75 -8.88 4.15
CA ASP A 517 -22.62 -9.76 3.83
C ASP A 517 -21.33 -8.99 3.48
N ASN A 518 -21.41 -7.67 3.35
CA ASN A 518 -20.27 -6.81 3.00
C ASN A 518 -20.19 -5.58 3.93
N PRO A 519 -19.99 -5.76 5.24
CA PRO A 519 -19.92 -4.66 6.18
C PRO A 519 -18.70 -3.77 5.91
N LEU A 520 -18.79 -2.50 6.30
CA LEU A 520 -17.67 -1.57 6.23
C LEU A 520 -16.65 -1.88 7.34
N ASP A 521 -15.41 -2.16 6.98
CA ASP A 521 -14.31 -2.30 7.95
C ASP A 521 -13.75 -0.92 8.30
N THR A 522 -14.02 -0.47 9.53
CA THR A 522 -13.50 0.78 10.10
C THR A 522 -12.50 0.53 11.23
N GLY A 523 -12.26 -0.74 11.58
CA GLY A 523 -11.33 -1.15 12.62
C GLY A 523 -9.87 -1.13 12.15
N PHE A 524 -8.97 -1.44 13.07
CA PHE A 524 -7.55 -1.67 12.78
C PHE A 524 -6.89 -2.56 13.83
N ARG A 525 -5.90 -3.34 13.39
CA ARG A 525 -4.97 -4.06 14.27
C ARG A 525 -3.74 -3.20 14.49
N ALA A 526 -3.47 -2.88 15.75
CA ALA A 526 -2.26 -2.17 16.15
C ALA A 526 -1.13 -3.16 16.42
N PHE A 527 0.07 -2.82 15.94
CA PHE A 527 1.30 -3.57 16.16
C PHE A 527 2.45 -2.62 16.52
N THR A 528 3.50 -3.17 17.13
CA THR A 528 4.74 -2.46 17.41
C THR A 528 5.93 -3.29 16.91
N LEU A 529 6.86 -2.66 16.21
CA LEU A 529 8.14 -3.27 15.84
C LEU A 529 9.03 -3.40 17.09
N GLY A 530 9.58 -4.57 17.30
CA GLY A 530 10.45 -4.87 18.42
C GLY A 530 11.48 -5.94 18.12
N ASP A 531 12.18 -6.37 19.15
CA ASP A 531 13.16 -7.45 19.06
C ASP A 531 12.44 -8.80 18.86
N SER A 532 13.08 -9.74 18.16
CA SER A 532 12.62 -11.13 18.07
C SER A 532 12.33 -11.75 19.45
N CYS A 533 11.30 -12.55 19.53
CA CYS A 533 10.95 -13.36 20.71
C CYS A 533 11.99 -14.45 20.99
N PHE A 534 12.80 -14.78 20.01
CA PHE A 534 13.81 -15.83 20.09
C PHE A 534 15.17 -15.28 20.46
N LYS A 535 15.96 -16.10 21.18
CA LYS A 535 17.36 -15.79 21.49
C LYS A 535 18.18 -15.86 20.20
N SER A 536 18.93 -14.83 19.87
CA SER A 536 19.83 -14.87 18.71
C SER A 536 21.14 -15.52 19.11
N TRP A 537 21.58 -16.53 18.39
CA TRP A 537 22.87 -17.14 18.60
C TRP A 537 23.97 -16.33 17.91
N LYS A 538 24.79 -15.61 18.69
CA LYS A 538 26.03 -14.99 18.21
C LYS A 538 27.21 -15.72 18.84
N VAL A 539 27.82 -16.66 18.10
CA VAL A 539 29.14 -17.21 18.46
C VAL A 539 30.17 -16.24 17.91
N ASP A 540 30.75 -15.43 18.77
CA ASP A 540 31.96 -14.65 18.43
C ASP A 540 33.18 -15.59 18.53
N SER A 541 34.08 -15.51 17.55
CA SER A 541 35.33 -16.27 17.53
C SER A 541 36.28 -15.97 18.72
N SER A 542 35.94 -15.02 19.56
CA SER A 542 36.66 -14.62 20.79
C SER A 542 36.17 -15.28 22.08
N ILE A 543 35.10 -16.13 22.00
CA ILE A 543 34.50 -16.77 23.19
C ILE A 543 35.44 -17.86 23.72
N HIS A 544 35.83 -17.73 25.01
CA HIS A 544 36.61 -18.74 25.75
C HIS A 544 35.78 -20.00 26.04
N VAL A 545 36.43 -21.17 26.00
CA VAL A 545 35.84 -22.50 26.18
C VAL A 545 34.93 -22.61 27.46
N GLU A 546 35.35 -21.93 28.55
CA GLU A 546 34.60 -21.88 29.80
C GLU A 546 33.26 -21.09 29.72
N GLN A 547 33.10 -20.26 28.71
CA GLN A 547 31.86 -19.53 28.43
C GLN A 547 30.92 -20.32 27.52
N LEU A 548 31.47 -21.29 26.75
CA LEU A 548 30.68 -22.20 25.91
C LEU A 548 29.77 -23.11 26.73
N ASP A 549 30.23 -23.61 27.90
CA ASP A 549 29.39 -24.46 28.76
C ASP A 549 28.18 -23.71 29.32
N ARG A 550 28.36 -22.42 29.72
CA ARG A 550 27.23 -21.57 30.13
C ARG A 550 26.28 -21.20 28.96
N LEU A 551 26.84 -21.00 27.77
CA LEU A 551 26.07 -20.82 26.55
C LEU A 551 25.25 -22.07 26.22
N PHE A 552 25.78 -23.28 26.44
CA PHE A 552 25.06 -24.54 26.24
C PHE A 552 23.97 -24.75 27.31
N GLU A 553 24.15 -24.31 28.55
CA GLU A 553 23.13 -24.33 29.58
C GLU A 553 22.00 -23.32 29.30
N ASP A 554 22.30 -22.14 28.73
CA ASP A 554 21.31 -21.13 28.28
C ASP A 554 20.56 -21.53 26.98
N LEU A 555 21.07 -22.51 26.24
CA LEU A 555 20.47 -23.02 25.00
C LEU A 555 19.26 -23.92 25.21
N GLY A 556 18.97 -24.31 26.45
CA GLY A 556 17.83 -25.18 26.76
C GLY A 556 16.45 -24.56 26.47
N GLU A 557 16.38 -23.27 26.17
CA GLU A 557 15.16 -22.55 25.82
C GLU A 557 15.47 -21.55 24.70
N SER A 558 14.86 -21.73 23.53
CA SER A 558 15.03 -20.81 22.38
C SER A 558 14.31 -19.48 22.56
N ILE A 559 13.29 -19.45 23.41
CA ILE A 559 12.42 -18.31 23.66
C ILE A 559 12.98 -17.42 24.76
N LYS A 560 12.86 -16.10 24.63
CA LYS A 560 13.22 -15.14 25.67
C LYS A 560 12.25 -15.20 26.85
N PRO A 561 12.72 -15.08 28.09
CA PRO A 561 11.84 -15.10 29.26
C PRO A 561 10.82 -13.95 29.25
N GLY A 562 9.58 -14.23 29.62
CA GLY A 562 8.50 -13.24 29.73
C GLY A 562 7.86 -12.82 28.39
N THR A 563 8.14 -13.54 27.31
CA THR A 563 7.51 -13.29 26.00
C THR A 563 6.04 -13.70 26.00
N ASP A 564 5.18 -12.87 25.41
CA ASP A 564 3.76 -13.19 25.25
C ASP A 564 3.57 -14.24 24.15
N PRO A 565 2.71 -15.25 24.32
CA PRO A 565 2.42 -16.26 23.31
C PRO A 565 1.89 -15.70 21.98
N TYR A 566 1.18 -14.57 22.01
CA TYR A 566 0.72 -13.92 20.79
C TYR A 566 1.87 -13.23 20.04
N ASP A 567 2.87 -12.68 20.73
CA ASP A 567 4.07 -12.14 20.10
C ASP A 567 4.79 -13.21 19.30
N ILE A 568 4.97 -14.39 19.89
CA ILE A 568 5.59 -15.55 19.23
C ILE A 568 4.76 -15.98 18.03
N LEU A 569 3.44 -16.09 18.20
CA LEU A 569 2.53 -16.49 17.13
C LEU A 569 2.67 -15.57 15.92
N PHE A 570 2.56 -14.25 16.11
CA PHE A 570 2.63 -13.29 15.02
C PHE A 570 4.02 -13.20 14.38
N GLU A 571 5.09 -13.35 15.17
CA GLU A 571 6.45 -13.44 14.63
C GLU A 571 6.60 -14.66 13.71
N LEU A 572 6.16 -15.83 14.15
CA LEU A 572 6.24 -17.07 13.36
C LEU A 572 5.37 -16.99 12.11
N LEU A 573 4.12 -16.54 12.23
CA LEU A 573 3.20 -16.39 11.12
C LEU A 573 3.80 -15.48 10.03
N LEU A 574 4.28 -14.30 10.42
CA LEU A 574 4.83 -13.34 9.46
C LEU A 574 6.08 -13.88 8.76
N LYS A 575 6.99 -14.50 9.50
CA LYS A 575 8.22 -15.11 8.97
C LYS A 575 7.94 -16.33 8.09
N SER A 576 6.83 -17.03 8.34
CA SER A 576 6.35 -18.15 7.51
C SER A 576 5.55 -17.71 6.29
N GLY A 577 5.37 -16.40 6.07
CA GLY A 577 4.68 -15.85 4.90
C GLY A 577 3.19 -15.59 5.09
N CYS A 578 2.65 -15.71 6.31
CA CYS A 578 1.27 -15.37 6.63
C CYS A 578 1.12 -13.86 6.87
N PRO A 579 0.23 -13.17 6.15
CA PRO A 579 -0.01 -11.74 6.37
C PRO A 579 -0.62 -11.41 7.74
N LEU A 580 -0.38 -10.19 8.26
CA LEU A 580 -0.94 -9.70 9.52
C LEU A 580 -2.45 -9.42 9.46
N ASN A 581 -2.98 -9.27 8.27
CA ASN A 581 -4.35 -8.86 7.99
C ASN A 581 -5.27 -10.02 7.57
N VAL A 582 -4.94 -11.25 7.99
CA VAL A 582 -5.76 -12.45 7.78
C VAL A 582 -6.59 -12.79 9.01
N GLU A 583 -7.64 -13.58 8.82
CA GLU A 583 -8.44 -14.09 9.92
C GLU A 583 -7.66 -15.13 10.74
N LEU A 584 -7.81 -15.05 12.05
CA LEU A 584 -7.18 -15.93 13.01
C LEU A 584 -8.26 -16.52 13.92
N THR A 585 -8.52 -17.79 13.81
CA THR A 585 -9.54 -18.50 14.62
C THR A 585 -8.87 -19.39 15.66
N PRO A 586 -8.89 -19.02 16.95
CA PRO A 586 -8.39 -19.88 18.02
C PRO A 586 -9.40 -20.99 18.34
N PHE A 587 -8.90 -22.19 18.62
CA PHE A 587 -9.69 -23.31 19.18
C PHE A 587 -8.82 -24.18 20.07
N SER A 588 -9.43 -25.06 20.89
CA SER A 588 -8.71 -25.85 21.85
C SER A 588 -9.25 -27.26 21.96
N PHE A 589 -8.34 -28.22 22.22
CA PHE A 589 -8.68 -29.56 22.67
C PHE A 589 -8.06 -29.77 24.05
N GLY A 590 -8.89 -29.89 25.09
CA GLY A 590 -8.41 -29.92 26.47
C GLY A 590 -7.62 -28.64 26.82
N TYR A 591 -6.37 -28.81 27.18
CA TYR A 591 -5.45 -27.69 27.52
C TYR A 591 -4.63 -27.21 26.31
N THR A 592 -4.73 -27.88 25.16
CA THR A 592 -3.95 -27.56 23.96
C THR A 592 -4.71 -26.54 23.10
N LYS A 593 -4.09 -25.39 22.86
CA LYS A 593 -4.66 -24.32 22.05
C LYS A 593 -3.99 -24.23 20.69
N PHE A 594 -4.79 -24.27 19.64
CA PHE A 594 -4.39 -24.12 18.25
C PHE A 594 -4.94 -22.84 17.65
N PHE A 595 -4.33 -22.39 16.56
CA PHE A 595 -4.78 -21.26 15.77
C PHE A 595 -4.91 -21.67 14.30
N ALA A 596 -6.13 -21.62 13.78
CA ALA A 596 -6.37 -21.74 12.35
C ALA A 596 -6.24 -20.35 11.72
N VAL A 597 -5.46 -20.25 10.66
CA VAL A 597 -5.17 -18.99 9.95
C VAL A 597 -5.71 -19.09 8.53
N GLU A 598 -6.52 -18.14 8.11
CA GLU A 598 -7.17 -18.10 6.79
C GLU A 598 -6.18 -18.26 5.62
N SER A 599 -4.93 -17.86 5.78
CA SER A 599 -3.88 -18.07 4.76
C SER A 599 -3.41 -19.51 4.59
N GLY A 600 -3.98 -20.47 5.34
CA GLY A 600 -3.69 -21.88 5.25
C GLY A 600 -2.74 -22.43 6.32
N ALA A 601 -2.35 -21.63 7.32
CA ALA A 601 -1.51 -22.10 8.40
C ALA A 601 -2.33 -22.62 9.59
N LEU A 602 -1.91 -23.76 10.15
CA LEU A 602 -2.36 -24.26 11.45
C LEU A 602 -1.19 -24.14 12.43
N ALA A 603 -1.34 -23.29 13.44
CA ALA A 603 -0.26 -22.97 14.37
C ALA A 603 -0.52 -23.46 15.79
N PHE A 604 0.55 -23.94 16.45
CA PHE A 604 0.62 -24.25 17.86
C PHE A 604 1.81 -23.49 18.48
N THR A 605 1.52 -22.51 19.32
CA THR A 605 2.53 -21.60 19.89
C THR A 605 2.44 -21.50 21.42
N HIS A 606 2.03 -22.59 22.07
CA HIS A 606 1.98 -22.61 23.52
C HIS A 606 3.39 -22.56 24.12
N LEU A 607 3.57 -21.79 25.20
CA LEU A 607 4.85 -21.78 25.91
C LEU A 607 5.06 -23.11 26.63
N PRO A 608 6.31 -23.57 26.73
CA PRO A 608 6.63 -24.78 27.51
C PRO A 608 6.12 -24.66 28.93
N THR A 609 5.34 -25.65 29.37
CA THR A 609 4.85 -25.76 30.76
C THR A 609 5.39 -27.02 31.38
N GLU A 610 5.38 -27.07 32.74
CA GLU A 610 5.72 -28.31 33.49
C GLU A 610 4.64 -29.38 33.34
N ASP A 611 3.43 -29.03 32.86
CA ASP A 611 2.32 -29.96 32.70
C ASP A 611 2.38 -30.67 31.33
N PRO A 612 2.65 -31.98 31.28
CA PRO A 612 2.69 -32.76 30.06
C PRO A 612 1.34 -32.80 29.30
N ALA A 613 0.23 -32.47 29.95
CA ALA A 613 -1.08 -32.43 29.30
C ALA A 613 -1.24 -31.27 28.31
N THR A 614 -0.31 -30.32 28.29
CA THR A 614 -0.29 -29.18 27.34
C THR A 614 0.43 -29.50 26.03
N ILE A 615 1.17 -30.62 25.96
CA ILE A 615 1.86 -31.07 24.75
C ILE A 615 0.85 -31.78 23.84
N PRO A 616 0.62 -31.33 22.58
CA PRO A 616 -0.34 -31.97 21.70
C PRO A 616 0.11 -33.35 21.29
N SER A 617 -0.79 -34.31 21.46
CA SER A 617 -0.61 -35.66 20.91
C SER A 617 -0.83 -35.67 19.40
N LEU A 618 -0.43 -36.74 18.70
CA LEU A 618 -0.74 -36.90 17.28
C LEU A 618 -2.25 -36.90 17.02
N GLU A 619 -3.04 -37.46 17.93
CA GLU A 619 -4.51 -37.40 17.85
C GLU A 619 -5.05 -35.99 17.97
N ASP A 620 -4.44 -35.12 18.78
CA ASP A 620 -4.82 -33.69 18.90
C ASP A 620 -4.49 -32.96 17.62
N TRP A 621 -3.35 -33.24 16.99
CA TRP A 621 -2.99 -32.69 15.70
C TRP A 621 -3.94 -33.13 14.58
N GLU A 622 -4.31 -34.41 14.54
CA GLU A 622 -5.29 -34.94 13.56
C GLU A 622 -6.66 -34.23 13.74
N LYS A 623 -7.11 -34.10 15.00
CA LYS A 623 -8.34 -33.35 15.31
C LYS A 623 -8.22 -31.86 14.91
N ALA A 624 -7.03 -31.26 15.11
CA ALA A 624 -6.79 -29.85 14.76
C ALA A 624 -6.82 -29.63 13.24
N ILE A 625 -6.23 -30.53 12.45
CA ILE A 625 -6.30 -30.50 10.99
C ILE A 625 -7.75 -30.64 10.51
N ASN A 626 -8.50 -31.60 11.04
CA ASN A 626 -9.91 -31.78 10.72
C ASN A 626 -10.74 -30.55 11.12
N LYS A 627 -10.45 -29.92 12.27
CA LYS A 627 -11.13 -28.70 12.70
C LYS A 627 -10.81 -27.51 11.81
N PHE A 628 -9.58 -27.41 11.31
CA PHE A 628 -9.20 -26.40 10.30
C PHE A 628 -10.05 -26.56 9.04
N HIS A 629 -10.19 -27.80 8.56
CA HIS A 629 -11.04 -28.13 7.40
C HIS A 629 -12.52 -27.74 7.63
N GLU A 630 -13.05 -28.00 8.85
CA GLU A 630 -14.42 -27.56 9.20
C GLU A 630 -14.60 -26.04 9.16
N ILE A 631 -13.56 -25.28 9.56
CA ILE A 631 -13.61 -23.81 9.59
C ILE A 631 -13.54 -23.21 8.19
N TYR A 632 -12.61 -23.69 7.36
CA TYR A 632 -12.28 -23.02 6.08
C TYR A 632 -12.69 -23.82 4.84
N GLY A 633 -13.05 -25.10 4.95
CA GLY A 633 -13.46 -25.93 3.84
C GLY A 633 -12.32 -26.52 2.99
N TYR A 634 -11.06 -26.37 3.44
CA TYR A 634 -9.87 -26.93 2.80
C TYR A 634 -8.85 -27.37 3.84
N GLU A 635 -7.89 -28.21 3.46
CA GLU A 635 -6.83 -28.68 4.35
C GLU A 635 -5.79 -27.58 4.61
N PRO A 636 -5.15 -27.52 5.80
CA PRO A 636 -4.05 -26.60 6.01
C PRO A 636 -2.91 -26.90 5.04
N VAL A 637 -2.27 -25.86 4.51
CA VAL A 637 -1.11 -26.01 3.63
C VAL A 637 0.21 -25.98 4.41
N GLN A 638 0.16 -25.55 5.68
CA GLN A 638 1.34 -25.36 6.52
C GLN A 638 1.02 -25.64 7.99
N LEU A 639 1.91 -26.37 8.68
CA LEU A 639 1.87 -26.56 10.13
C LEU A 639 3.03 -25.78 10.77
N ILE A 640 2.75 -24.99 11.80
CA ILE A 640 3.74 -24.14 12.49
C ILE A 640 3.72 -24.44 13.98
N MET A 641 4.88 -24.73 14.57
CA MET A 641 4.98 -25.01 16.00
C MET A 641 6.32 -24.62 16.61
N ILE A 642 6.30 -24.37 17.90
CA ILE A 642 7.51 -24.11 18.69
C ILE A 642 8.08 -25.46 19.11
N GLU A 643 9.34 -25.73 18.83
CA GLU A 643 10.01 -26.97 19.19
C GLU A 643 10.08 -27.16 20.70
N ASP A 644 10.43 -26.10 21.43
CA ASP A 644 10.49 -26.11 22.91
C ASP A 644 9.15 -26.50 23.55
N ALA A 645 8.02 -26.21 22.90
CA ALA A 645 6.69 -26.58 23.38
C ALA A 645 6.36 -28.07 23.21
N LEU A 646 7.17 -28.80 22.43
CA LEU A 646 7.04 -30.26 22.25
C LEU A 646 7.84 -31.08 23.29
N SER A 647 8.67 -30.42 24.11
CA SER A 647 9.50 -31.04 25.13
C SER A 647 9.01 -30.71 26.55
N ASN A 648 9.16 -31.63 27.48
CA ASN A 648 8.94 -31.37 28.90
C ASN A 648 10.20 -31.79 29.68
N LYS A 649 10.70 -30.87 30.55
CA LYS A 649 11.88 -31.10 31.40
C LYS A 649 11.80 -32.39 32.25
N ASN A 650 10.57 -32.86 32.52
CA ASN A 650 10.31 -34.03 33.37
C ASN A 650 9.92 -35.32 32.60
N ASN A 651 9.73 -35.24 31.30
CA ASN A 651 9.34 -36.41 30.49
C ASN A 651 10.16 -36.38 29.18
N TYR A 652 11.10 -37.30 29.05
CA TYR A 652 11.87 -37.51 27.81
C TYR A 652 10.95 -38.10 26.71
N VAL A 653 9.98 -37.29 26.25
CA VAL A 653 9.35 -37.60 24.97
C VAL A 653 10.44 -37.44 23.92
N ASN A 654 10.61 -38.47 23.10
CA ASN A 654 11.55 -38.40 21.99
C ASN A 654 10.96 -37.38 20.95
N VAL A 655 11.39 -36.12 21.08
CA VAL A 655 10.91 -34.99 20.23
C VAL A 655 11.11 -35.31 18.76
N ASP A 656 12.22 -35.99 18.40
CA ASP A 656 12.51 -36.36 17.02
C ASP A 656 11.49 -37.38 16.49
N SER A 657 11.10 -38.35 17.33
CA SER A 657 10.04 -39.30 16.94
C SER A 657 8.70 -38.63 16.78
N LEU A 658 8.36 -37.64 17.63
CA LEU A 658 7.12 -36.86 17.51
C LEU A 658 7.13 -36.01 16.22
N LYS A 659 8.23 -35.34 15.91
CA LYS A 659 8.42 -34.57 14.66
C LYS A 659 8.24 -35.46 13.44
N LEU A 660 8.86 -36.64 13.44
CA LEU A 660 8.79 -37.62 12.34
C LEU A 660 7.36 -38.11 12.11
N ASN A 661 6.65 -38.43 13.19
CA ASN A 661 5.26 -38.87 13.14
C ASN A 661 4.33 -37.75 12.68
N LEU A 662 4.60 -36.50 13.10
CA LEU A 662 3.82 -35.37 12.69
C LEU A 662 4.00 -35.06 11.20
N VAL A 663 5.22 -35.17 10.66
CA VAL A 663 5.46 -35.05 9.22
C VAL A 663 4.74 -36.17 8.44
N GLN A 664 4.67 -37.39 8.99
CA GLN A 664 3.90 -38.46 8.35
C GLN A 664 2.40 -38.19 8.38
N LEU A 665 1.86 -37.67 9.48
CA LEU A 665 0.47 -37.26 9.59
C LEU A 665 0.16 -36.13 8.60
N ALA A 666 0.99 -35.10 8.56
CA ALA A 666 0.86 -33.96 7.63
C ALA A 666 0.82 -34.45 6.17
N LYS A 667 1.69 -35.40 5.78
CA LYS A 667 1.71 -36.00 4.45
C LYS A 667 0.41 -36.74 4.11
N GLN A 668 -0.24 -37.38 5.07
CA GLN A 668 -1.55 -38.05 4.86
C GLN A 668 -2.64 -37.03 4.50
N HIS A 669 -2.51 -35.79 4.97
CA HIS A 669 -3.40 -34.68 4.65
C HIS A 669 -2.90 -33.79 3.49
N GLY A 670 -1.90 -34.25 2.73
CA GLY A 670 -1.40 -33.52 1.55
C GLY A 670 -0.44 -32.37 1.83
N ILE A 671 0.00 -32.19 3.08
CA ILE A 671 0.97 -31.16 3.47
C ILE A 671 2.38 -31.70 3.21
N ASN A 672 3.21 -30.94 2.50
CA ASN A 672 4.59 -31.35 2.22
C ASN A 672 5.45 -31.30 3.48
N ARG A 673 6.57 -32.03 3.45
CA ARG A 673 7.52 -32.09 4.56
C ARG A 673 8.10 -30.69 4.90
N GLU A 674 8.45 -29.93 3.89
CA GLU A 674 8.99 -28.56 3.99
C GLU A 674 8.00 -27.55 4.58
N ASP A 675 6.70 -27.86 4.57
CA ASP A 675 5.62 -27.02 5.10
C ASP A 675 5.26 -27.38 6.55
N VAL A 676 5.95 -28.34 7.16
CA VAL A 676 5.88 -28.65 8.59
C VAL A 676 7.04 -27.96 9.29
N LEU A 677 6.77 -26.78 9.89
CA LEU A 677 7.76 -25.84 10.37
C LEU A 677 7.91 -25.91 11.88
N PHE A 678 9.15 -26.06 12.32
CA PHE A 678 9.56 -26.03 13.73
C PHE A 678 10.39 -24.76 13.99
N ALA A 679 10.10 -24.03 15.09
CA ALA A 679 10.78 -22.80 15.49
C ALA A 679 11.49 -22.97 16.84
#